data_cdd7d71a4482bebacb4b5f7332a5fb66
#
_entry.id   cdd7d71a4482bebacb4b5f7332a5fb66
#
_cell.length_a   1.000
_cell.length_b   1.000
_cell.length_c   1.000
_cell.angle_alpha   90.00
_cell.angle_beta   90.00
_cell.angle_gamma   90.00
#
_symmetry.space_group_name_H-M   'P 1'
#
loop_
_entity.id
_entity.type
_entity.pdbx_description
1 polymer ?
#
loop_
_entity_poly.entity_id
_entity_poly.type
_entity_poly.pdbx_seq_one_letter_code
_entity_poly.pdbx_strand_id
1 'polypeptide(L)'
;MGIRQAAIKILFLICISITSLAASQPLLNSEDIHRVMDRLFSLHIENRELSPTIIRRCFKLYIEQFDSEKSYLLEREVLPYLQISDEAAFAVIERMNNNDFSDFLMLNDMIQRAIARAQNMRHSNTIQMLDNDWPGAASPSAIQSHFAYSEKELADRLKNRLIRFYMFHKTRTDLSSTERKEKIVSLFDKKLRRQENNYLFLKANGAKMERKQIEHYFALRILKAFAKSLDTHSSFFSPEEAHEMRMSLEKQFEGVGVILFEGVDGVMISEVVKGGPAEQSGMIQTNDLLVEIDGNVLEFLAFEEVLDLLKKDNRREVVLGLRRIDDEGNPSFFHVTLNKRPIMLNESRISTSFEKFGDGVIGKISLYSFYESNDGISSEKDIKDAIRSFQKIGPLYGLVLDLRENSGGFLSQAVKVSGLFLSNGVVVISKYGRGEIHYLRNIVGRSFFNGPLVVLTSKMSASAAEIVAQALQDYGVAIIVGDERTFGKGSIQYQTVTDEGADIFFKVTVGKYYTASGRTTQIEGVKADIVVPTYYAPYNIGERYLEYPLSPDRLDPAFIDPLTDLDAKTKRLFQDKYMPYLQRVVSFWKKVLPVLRKNSTQRLAQNPQFQKMLRHQEQIRGRLEFLPPNSVDEMPATANDYQMEEAVNIVLDMIYLEQQSRVESAQAEEQLTGS
;
A
#
# COMPACT_ATOMS: atom_id res chain seq x y z
N MET A 1 -24.01 0.60 8.64
CA MET A 1 -23.02 -0.51 8.65
C MET A 1 -21.71 0.11 8.25
N GLY A 2 -20.77 0.18 9.18
CA GLY A 2 -19.63 1.08 9.10
C GLY A 2 -18.67 0.74 7.97
N ILE A 3 -18.34 1.75 7.19
CA ILE A 3 -17.20 1.79 6.30
C ILE A 3 -15.97 1.76 7.21
N ARG A 4 -15.25 0.65 7.19
CA ARG A 4 -14.07 0.43 8.01
C ARG A 4 -12.95 1.35 7.55
N GLN A 5 -12.40 2.03 8.51
CA GLN A 5 -11.23 2.88 8.47
C GLN A 5 -10.07 2.21 7.74
N ALA A 6 -9.76 2.69 6.55
CA ALA A 6 -8.45 2.51 5.94
C ALA A 6 -7.49 3.56 6.54
N ALA A 7 -7.31 3.53 7.87
CA ALA A 7 -6.07 4.05 8.41
C ALA A 7 -4.96 3.17 7.82
N ILE A 8 -3.92 3.76 7.26
CA ILE A 8 -2.63 3.09 7.07
C ILE A 8 -2.10 2.82 8.49
N LYS A 9 -2.75 1.87 9.16
CA LYS A 9 -2.16 1.16 10.27
C LYS A 9 -1.07 0.34 9.60
N ILE A 10 0.17 0.57 9.95
CA ILE A 10 1.19 -0.47 9.90
C ILE A 10 0.65 -1.55 10.85
N LEU A 11 -0.22 -2.36 10.28
CA LEU A 11 -0.84 -3.48 10.96
C LEU A 11 0.23 -4.56 10.90
N PHE A 12 0.90 -4.83 12.01
CA PHE A 12 1.67 -6.05 12.17
C PHE A 12 0.67 -7.21 12.11
N LEU A 13 0.39 -7.65 10.89
CA LEU A 13 -0.37 -8.87 10.65
C LEU A 13 0.58 -10.04 10.92
N ILE A 14 0.43 -10.65 12.08
CA ILE A 14 1.28 -11.79 12.42
C ILE A 14 0.63 -13.03 11.89
N CYS A 15 1.19 -13.47 10.80
CA CYS A 15 0.87 -14.75 10.20
C CYS A 15 1.95 -15.75 10.56
N ILE A 16 1.53 -16.84 11.10
CA ILE A 16 2.38 -17.96 11.45
C ILE A 16 2.34 -18.90 10.26
N SER A 17 3.37 -18.88 9.42
CA SER A 17 3.54 -19.87 8.37
C SER A 17 4.37 -21.04 8.88
N ILE A 18 3.89 -22.23 8.57
CA ILE A 18 4.71 -23.44 8.64
C ILE A 18 5.60 -23.41 7.40
N THR A 19 6.81 -22.86 7.52
CA THR A 19 7.83 -23.14 6.52
C THR A 19 8.36 -24.55 6.79
N SER A 20 8.20 -25.45 5.82
CA SER A 20 9.01 -26.67 5.70
C SER A 20 10.46 -26.30 5.95
N LEU A 21 11.14 -26.91 6.94
CA LEU A 21 12.55 -26.73 7.31
C LEU A 21 13.11 -25.37 6.83
N ALA A 22 12.84 -24.31 7.57
CA ALA A 22 13.61 -23.09 7.39
C ALA A 22 15.02 -23.39 7.91
N ALA A 23 15.92 -23.79 7.02
CA ALA A 23 17.32 -23.52 7.21
C ALA A 23 17.38 -22.03 7.57
N SER A 24 17.94 -21.70 8.73
CA SER A 24 18.12 -20.30 9.14
C SER A 24 18.71 -19.55 7.96
N GLN A 25 17.98 -18.57 7.43
CA GLN A 25 18.48 -17.84 6.26
C GLN A 25 19.87 -17.30 6.57
N PRO A 26 20.81 -17.37 5.64
CA PRO A 26 22.18 -16.93 5.88
C PRO A 26 22.17 -15.46 6.28
N LEU A 27 22.83 -15.16 7.40
CA LEU A 27 22.99 -13.78 7.85
C LEU A 27 23.83 -13.02 6.82
N LEU A 28 23.37 -11.84 6.42
CA LEU A 28 24.08 -10.95 5.50
C LEU A 28 25.43 -10.51 6.11
N ASN A 29 26.42 -10.33 5.26
CA ASN A 29 27.73 -9.80 5.59
C ASN A 29 28.13 -8.67 4.60
N SER A 30 29.34 -8.13 4.71
CA SER A 30 29.82 -7.04 3.85
C SER A 30 29.94 -7.44 2.36
N GLU A 31 30.28 -8.69 2.05
CA GLU A 31 30.39 -9.19 0.67
C GLU A 31 29.00 -9.27 0.02
N ASP A 32 27.98 -9.59 0.82
CA ASP A 32 26.58 -9.61 0.35
C ASP A 32 26.10 -8.22 -0.06
N ILE A 33 26.63 -7.15 0.54
CA ILE A 33 26.25 -5.78 0.16
C ILE A 33 26.61 -5.56 -1.32
N HIS A 34 27.82 -5.86 -1.75
CA HIS A 34 28.23 -5.72 -3.15
C HIS A 34 27.42 -6.60 -4.08
N ARG A 35 27.29 -7.88 -3.75
CA ARG A 35 26.54 -8.84 -4.57
C ARG A 35 25.10 -8.35 -4.84
N VAL A 36 24.44 -7.82 -3.81
CA VAL A 36 23.09 -7.29 -3.93
C VAL A 36 23.06 -5.97 -4.71
N MET A 37 24.02 -5.07 -4.46
CA MET A 37 24.14 -3.81 -5.20
C MET A 37 24.32 -4.06 -6.70
N ASP A 38 25.24 -4.94 -7.07
CA ASP A 38 25.48 -5.32 -8.47
C ASP A 38 24.23 -5.92 -9.11
N ARG A 39 23.51 -6.76 -8.35
CA ARG A 39 22.25 -7.32 -8.82
C ARG A 39 21.20 -6.24 -9.08
N LEU A 40 21.03 -5.30 -8.14
CA LEU A 40 20.09 -4.18 -8.30
C LEU A 40 20.48 -3.30 -9.50
N PHE A 41 21.76 -2.93 -9.65
CA PHE A 41 22.26 -2.17 -10.79
C PHE A 41 22.05 -2.89 -12.13
N SER A 42 22.29 -4.20 -12.18
CA SER A 42 22.08 -4.99 -13.40
C SER A 42 20.65 -5.00 -13.89
N LEU A 43 19.70 -4.84 -12.97
CA LEU A 43 18.26 -4.92 -13.22
C LEU A 43 17.61 -3.55 -13.38
N HIS A 44 18.11 -2.52 -12.67
CA HIS A 44 17.46 -1.20 -12.62
C HIS A 44 17.41 -0.53 -14.00
N ILE A 45 16.27 0.10 -14.31
CA ILE A 45 16.03 0.71 -15.63
C ILE A 45 17.00 1.84 -15.98
N GLU A 46 17.34 2.71 -15.03
CA GLU A 46 18.13 3.94 -15.25
C GLU A 46 19.48 3.92 -14.52
N ASN A 47 19.49 3.62 -13.22
CA ASN A 47 20.67 3.68 -12.36
C ASN A 47 21.43 2.34 -12.40
N ARG A 48 22.63 2.33 -13.00
CA ARG A 48 23.41 1.10 -13.25
C ARG A 48 24.77 1.07 -12.57
N GLU A 49 25.15 2.14 -11.90
CA GLU A 49 26.40 2.30 -11.19
C GLU A 49 26.26 3.31 -10.04
N LEU A 50 27.21 3.28 -9.11
CA LEU A 50 27.29 4.27 -8.06
C LEU A 50 27.59 5.66 -8.63
N SER A 51 26.92 6.65 -8.13
CA SER A 51 27.16 8.06 -8.48
C SER A 51 27.08 8.94 -7.23
N PRO A 52 27.68 10.15 -7.24
CA PRO A 52 27.53 11.11 -6.14
C PRO A 52 26.08 11.37 -5.75
N THR A 53 25.16 11.37 -6.71
CA THR A 53 23.73 11.52 -6.45
C THR A 53 23.17 10.34 -5.64
N ILE A 54 23.53 9.11 -5.98
CA ILE A 54 23.09 7.91 -5.25
C ILE A 54 23.67 7.92 -3.84
N ILE A 55 24.93 8.30 -3.64
CA ILE A 55 25.56 8.40 -2.32
C ILE A 55 24.81 9.40 -1.42
N ARG A 56 24.53 10.62 -1.92
CA ARG A 56 23.75 11.62 -1.16
C ARG A 56 22.38 11.09 -0.75
N ARG A 57 21.67 10.48 -1.70
CA ARG A 57 20.37 9.86 -1.41
C ARG A 57 20.48 8.72 -0.40
N CYS A 58 21.51 7.88 -0.54
CA CYS A 58 21.73 6.75 0.35
C CYS A 58 22.03 7.21 1.79
N PHE A 59 22.87 8.22 2.00
CA PHE A 59 23.13 8.80 3.31
C PHE A 59 21.87 9.42 3.93
N LYS A 60 21.14 10.21 3.14
CA LYS A 60 19.86 10.77 3.59
C LYS A 60 18.89 9.68 4.05
N LEU A 61 18.70 8.64 3.24
CA LEU A 61 17.78 7.55 3.54
C LEU A 61 18.25 6.69 4.72
N TYR A 62 19.56 6.49 4.89
CA TYR A 62 20.11 5.82 6.07
C TYR A 62 19.83 6.59 7.36
N ILE A 63 19.96 7.93 7.33
CA ILE A 63 19.62 8.81 8.45
C ILE A 63 18.11 8.78 8.72
N GLU A 64 17.27 8.87 7.70
CA GLU A 64 15.82 8.89 7.83
C GLU A 64 15.23 7.54 8.24
N GLN A 65 15.89 6.41 7.98
CA GLN A 65 15.50 5.11 8.55
C GLN A 65 15.50 5.13 10.09
N PHE A 66 16.39 5.90 10.69
CA PHE A 66 16.46 6.05 12.15
C PHE A 66 15.58 7.20 12.64
N ASP A 67 15.75 8.39 12.08
CA ASP A 67 15.15 9.64 12.59
C ASP A 67 14.23 10.31 11.57
N SER A 68 13.21 9.60 11.13
CA SER A 68 12.20 10.13 10.20
C SER A 68 11.42 11.33 10.77
N GLU A 69 11.23 11.39 12.09
CA GLU A 69 10.57 12.49 12.80
C GLU A 69 11.52 13.64 13.15
N LYS A 70 12.81 13.54 12.84
CA LYS A 70 13.85 14.53 13.13
C LYS A 70 13.88 14.95 14.62
N SER A 71 13.79 13.95 15.51
CA SER A 71 13.67 14.12 16.95
C SER A 71 14.91 13.67 17.76
N TYR A 72 15.95 13.16 17.07
CA TYR A 72 17.19 12.68 17.67
C TYR A 72 18.42 13.46 17.22
N LEU A 73 18.51 13.81 15.93
CA LEU A 73 19.70 14.35 15.29
C LEU A 73 19.62 15.87 15.16
N LEU A 74 20.78 16.52 15.30
CA LEU A 74 20.94 17.95 15.08
C LEU A 74 21.32 18.19 13.61
N GLU A 75 20.91 19.34 13.08
CA GLU A 75 21.26 19.75 11.70
C GLU A 75 22.76 19.73 11.46
N ARG A 76 23.56 20.27 12.40
CA ARG A 76 25.04 20.27 12.31
C ARG A 76 25.66 18.88 12.23
N GLU A 77 24.97 17.84 12.73
CA GLU A 77 25.46 16.46 12.71
C GLU A 77 25.19 15.81 11.34
N VAL A 78 24.08 16.13 10.70
CA VAL A 78 23.66 15.49 9.44
C VAL A 78 24.13 16.25 8.19
N LEU A 79 24.33 17.56 8.26
CA LEU A 79 24.74 18.39 7.13
C LEU A 79 25.95 17.87 6.35
N PRO A 80 27.04 17.39 7.00
CA PRO A 80 28.21 16.85 6.28
C PRO A 80 27.89 15.68 5.36
N TYR A 81 26.84 14.92 5.65
CA TYR A 81 26.39 13.78 4.85
C TYR A 81 25.35 14.18 3.82
N LEU A 82 24.44 15.10 4.17
CA LEU A 82 23.37 15.53 3.27
C LEU A 82 23.87 16.47 2.16
N GLN A 83 24.94 17.22 2.44
CA GLN A 83 25.55 18.19 1.53
C GLN A 83 26.99 17.82 1.14
N ILE A 84 27.30 16.51 1.14
CA ILE A 84 28.62 16.02 0.73
C ILE A 84 28.97 16.49 -0.71
N SER A 85 30.20 17.00 -0.91
CA SER A 85 30.67 17.42 -2.24
C SER A 85 30.82 16.22 -3.20
N ASP A 86 30.92 16.50 -4.51
CA ASP A 86 31.11 15.42 -5.48
C ASP A 86 32.46 14.69 -5.26
N GLU A 87 33.54 15.43 -4.94
CA GLU A 87 34.85 14.84 -4.68
C GLU A 87 34.81 13.91 -3.46
N ALA A 88 34.17 14.34 -2.38
CA ALA A 88 34.02 13.50 -1.19
C ALA A 88 33.12 12.28 -1.45
N ALA A 89 32.06 12.45 -2.26
CA ALA A 89 31.18 11.35 -2.66
C ALA A 89 31.91 10.33 -3.56
N PHE A 90 32.80 10.75 -4.45
CA PHE A 90 33.64 9.85 -5.23
C PHE A 90 34.62 9.07 -4.33
N ALA A 91 35.18 9.70 -3.29
CA ALA A 91 36.00 8.99 -2.32
C ALA A 91 35.22 7.94 -1.52
N VAL A 92 33.94 8.21 -1.19
CA VAL A 92 33.04 7.20 -0.61
C VAL A 92 32.83 6.03 -1.58
N ILE A 93 32.56 6.31 -2.85
CA ILE A 93 32.38 5.28 -3.90
C ILE A 93 33.62 4.39 -4.00
N GLU A 94 34.82 4.99 -3.99
CA GLU A 94 36.07 4.26 -4.04
C GLU A 94 36.23 3.31 -2.83
N ARG A 95 35.94 3.80 -1.61
CA ARG A 95 35.94 2.95 -0.42
C ARG A 95 34.92 1.82 -0.52
N MET A 96 33.68 2.12 -0.90
CA MET A 96 32.64 1.10 -1.07
C MET A 96 33.06 0.03 -2.08
N ASN A 97 33.63 0.41 -3.21
CA ASN A 97 34.16 -0.55 -4.21
C ASN A 97 35.27 -1.46 -3.66
N ASN A 98 35.94 -1.04 -2.60
CA ASN A 98 36.96 -1.83 -1.89
C ASN A 98 36.41 -2.54 -0.64
N ASN A 99 35.09 -2.74 -0.53
CA ASN A 99 34.42 -3.31 0.65
C ASN A 99 34.62 -2.52 1.96
N ASP A 100 34.97 -1.26 1.88
CA ASP A 100 35.09 -0.36 3.03
C ASP A 100 33.80 0.47 3.18
N PHE A 101 33.00 0.14 4.20
CA PHE A 101 31.77 0.81 4.58
C PHE A 101 31.95 1.70 5.82
N SER A 102 33.17 2.19 6.07
CA SER A 102 33.51 3.04 7.24
C SER A 102 32.65 4.30 7.35
N ASP A 103 32.23 4.90 6.22
CA ASP A 103 31.34 6.05 6.23
C ASP A 103 29.97 5.75 6.89
N PHE A 104 29.42 4.57 6.66
CA PHE A 104 28.19 4.13 7.32
C PHE A 104 28.39 3.74 8.78
N LEU A 105 29.59 3.27 9.15
CA LEU A 105 29.95 3.07 10.57
C LEU A 105 30.01 4.41 11.29
N MET A 106 30.61 5.45 10.69
CA MET A 106 30.61 6.81 11.25
C MET A 106 29.21 7.39 11.41
N LEU A 107 28.30 7.13 10.43
CA LEU A 107 26.89 7.48 10.56
C LEU A 107 26.22 6.75 11.73
N ASN A 108 26.47 5.45 11.89
CA ASN A 108 25.93 4.67 13.01
C ASN A 108 26.45 5.19 14.35
N ASP A 109 27.73 5.53 14.46
CA ASP A 109 28.31 6.11 15.66
C ASP A 109 27.70 7.47 16.01
N MET A 110 27.41 8.29 15.01
CA MET A 110 26.67 9.55 15.20
C MET A 110 25.27 9.28 15.77
N ILE A 111 24.55 8.30 15.20
CA ILE A 111 23.23 7.88 15.68
C ILE A 111 23.32 7.38 17.13
N GLN A 112 24.34 6.57 17.50
CA GLN A 112 24.52 6.08 18.86
C GLN A 112 24.73 7.21 19.88
N ARG A 113 25.52 8.24 19.51
CA ARG A 113 25.65 9.45 20.34
C ARG A 113 24.34 10.20 20.51
N ALA A 114 23.56 10.32 19.42
CA ALA A 114 22.24 10.94 19.47
C ALA A 114 21.26 10.15 20.36
N ILE A 115 21.29 8.84 20.31
CA ILE A 115 20.49 7.96 21.19
C ILE A 115 20.84 8.22 22.65
N ALA A 116 22.12 8.22 23.03
CA ALA A 116 22.54 8.46 24.41
C ALA A 116 22.08 9.84 24.91
N ARG A 117 22.18 10.89 24.08
CA ARG A 117 21.65 12.22 24.37
C ARG A 117 20.12 12.20 24.55
N ALA A 118 19.39 11.55 23.67
CA ALA A 118 17.93 11.48 23.72
C ALA A 118 17.43 10.68 24.95
N GLN A 119 18.12 9.62 25.36
CA GLN A 119 17.79 8.85 26.56
C GLN A 119 17.90 9.71 27.82
N ASN A 120 18.97 10.55 27.94
CA ASN A 120 19.10 11.49 29.04
C ASN A 120 17.97 12.55 29.03
N MET A 121 17.63 13.11 27.90
CA MET A 121 16.52 14.07 27.77
C MET A 121 15.17 13.45 28.13
N ARG A 122 14.92 12.21 27.69
CA ARG A 122 13.65 11.52 28.04
C ARG A 122 13.54 11.24 29.53
N HIS A 123 14.61 10.82 30.16
CA HIS A 123 14.62 10.59 31.61
C HIS A 123 14.20 11.87 32.36
N SER A 124 14.77 13.03 32.01
CA SER A 124 14.39 14.32 32.59
C SER A 124 12.95 14.70 32.31
N ASN A 125 12.47 14.50 31.08
CA ASN A 125 11.07 14.81 30.69
C ASN A 125 10.06 13.88 31.41
N THR A 126 10.42 12.60 31.62
CA THR A 126 9.58 11.63 32.33
C THR A 126 9.37 12.06 33.78
N ILE A 127 10.43 12.45 34.50
CA ILE A 127 10.31 12.94 35.88
C ILE A 127 9.38 14.16 35.94
N GLN A 128 9.59 15.14 35.05
CA GLN A 128 8.72 16.33 34.98
C GLN A 128 7.25 15.99 34.70
N MET A 129 6.98 14.92 33.89
CA MET A 129 5.64 14.52 33.55
C MET A 129 4.90 13.85 34.70
N LEU A 130 5.60 13.06 35.48
CA LEU A 130 5.01 12.36 36.64
C LEU A 130 4.68 13.34 37.77
N ASP A 131 5.49 14.40 37.93
CA ASP A 131 5.38 15.37 39.02
C ASP A 131 4.31 16.48 38.77
N ASN A 132 3.90 16.71 37.53
CA ASN A 132 3.02 17.80 37.16
C ASN A 132 1.74 17.37 36.41
N ASP A 133 0.62 18.09 36.66
CA ASP A 133 -0.52 17.98 35.76
C ASP A 133 -0.25 18.66 34.43
N TRP A 134 -0.27 17.89 33.36
CA TRP A 134 0.07 18.38 32.05
C TRP A 134 -1.05 19.17 31.38
N PRO A 135 -0.73 20.29 30.73
CA PRO A 135 -1.72 21.08 30.01
C PRO A 135 -2.27 20.31 28.82
N GLY A 136 -3.57 20.38 28.67
CA GLY A 136 -4.41 19.52 27.85
C GLY A 136 -4.36 19.70 26.34
N ALA A 137 -3.30 20.26 25.75
CA ALA A 137 -3.19 20.34 24.29
C ALA A 137 -1.76 20.08 23.84
N ALA A 138 -1.54 18.92 23.22
CA ALA A 138 -0.37 18.76 22.35
C ALA A 138 -0.51 19.70 21.15
N SER A 139 0.57 20.39 20.80
CA SER A 139 0.63 21.10 19.52
C SER A 139 0.35 20.11 18.38
N PRO A 140 -0.44 20.46 17.36
CA PRO A 140 -0.66 19.60 16.23
C PRO A 140 0.66 19.07 15.70
N SER A 141 0.69 17.82 15.27
CA SER A 141 1.87 17.17 14.69
C SER A 141 2.26 17.87 13.39
N ALA A 142 3.03 18.95 13.48
CA ALA A 142 3.81 19.37 12.32
C ALA A 142 4.95 18.36 12.18
N ILE A 143 4.95 17.54 11.13
CA ILE A 143 6.16 16.81 10.72
C ILE A 143 7.22 17.85 10.49
N GLN A 144 8.36 17.70 11.18
CA GLN A 144 9.40 18.69 11.16
C GLN A 144 10.03 18.73 9.78
N SER A 145 9.99 19.89 9.12
CA SER A 145 10.60 20.09 7.79
C SER A 145 12.13 20.02 7.82
N HIS A 146 12.75 20.34 8.97
CA HIS A 146 14.22 20.41 9.15
C HIS A 146 14.65 19.63 10.39
N PHE A 147 15.94 19.28 10.48
CA PHE A 147 16.57 18.79 11.69
C PHE A 147 16.69 19.91 12.74
N ALA A 148 16.74 19.54 14.02
CA ALA A 148 16.80 20.52 15.10
C ALA A 148 18.11 21.29 15.09
N TYR A 149 18.05 22.60 15.34
CA TYR A 149 19.25 23.45 15.43
C TYR A 149 19.95 23.39 16.79
N SER A 150 19.23 22.99 17.84
CA SER A 150 19.74 22.93 19.21
C SER A 150 19.21 21.74 20.00
N GLU A 151 19.93 21.40 21.07
CA GLU A 151 19.50 20.34 22.00
C GLU A 151 18.20 20.70 22.74
N LYS A 152 17.98 22.01 22.98
CA LYS A 152 16.71 22.48 23.55
C LYS A 152 15.54 22.17 22.64
N GLU A 153 15.70 22.42 21.35
CA GLU A 153 14.66 22.08 20.35
C GLU A 153 14.41 20.56 20.29
N LEU A 154 15.47 19.73 20.35
CA LEU A 154 15.30 18.27 20.44
C LEU A 154 14.51 17.85 21.69
N ALA A 155 14.85 18.44 22.86
CA ALA A 155 14.14 18.16 24.10
C ALA A 155 12.67 18.51 23.99
N ASP A 156 12.32 19.66 23.37
CA ASP A 156 10.95 20.09 23.13
C ASP A 156 10.22 19.14 22.17
N ARG A 157 10.89 18.67 21.09
CA ARG A 157 10.32 17.70 20.13
C ARG A 157 10.03 16.36 20.81
N LEU A 158 10.98 15.82 21.60
CA LEU A 158 10.80 14.57 22.37
C LEU A 158 9.68 14.70 23.40
N LYS A 159 9.58 15.86 24.08
CA LYS A 159 8.50 16.17 25.02
C LYS A 159 7.15 16.15 24.30
N ASN A 160 7.03 16.83 23.18
CA ASN A 160 5.79 16.87 22.39
C ASN A 160 5.41 15.48 21.87
N ARG A 161 6.37 14.63 21.48
CA ARG A 161 6.15 13.25 21.07
C ARG A 161 5.58 12.41 22.23
N LEU A 162 6.13 12.56 23.45
CA LEU A 162 5.60 11.91 24.65
C LEU A 162 4.18 12.39 24.98
N ILE A 163 3.91 13.70 24.87
CA ILE A 163 2.55 14.25 25.11
C ILE A 163 1.54 13.64 24.15
N ARG A 164 1.85 13.61 22.85
CA ARG A 164 0.97 13.02 21.83
C ARG A 164 0.69 11.55 22.12
N PHE A 165 1.73 10.79 22.46
CA PHE A 165 1.60 9.38 22.84
C PHE A 165 0.71 9.19 24.06
N TYR A 166 0.90 10.00 25.08
CA TYR A 166 0.06 9.98 26.29
C TYR A 166 -1.41 10.31 25.98
N MET A 167 -1.65 11.38 25.22
CA MET A 167 -3.02 11.79 24.85
C MET A 167 -3.74 10.70 24.05
N PHE A 168 -3.05 10.05 23.12
CA PHE A 168 -3.60 8.94 22.34
C PHE A 168 -4.03 7.76 23.22
N HIS A 169 -3.24 7.41 24.24
CA HIS A 169 -3.58 6.31 25.14
C HIS A 169 -4.58 6.72 26.21
N LYS A 170 -4.61 7.98 26.65
CA LYS A 170 -5.57 8.49 27.63
C LYS A 170 -7.02 8.39 27.18
N THR A 171 -7.30 8.61 25.91
CA THR A 171 -8.67 8.57 25.36
C THR A 171 -9.25 7.17 25.20
N ARG A 172 -8.39 6.13 25.26
CA ARG A 172 -8.77 4.73 25.01
C ARG A 172 -8.95 3.89 26.28
N THR A 173 -8.72 4.45 27.44
CA THR A 173 -8.71 3.70 28.68
C THR A 173 -9.23 4.55 29.84
N ASP A 174 -10.05 3.99 30.73
CA ASP A 174 -10.54 4.63 31.97
C ASP A 174 -9.40 4.79 32.99
N LEU A 175 -8.65 5.89 32.89
CA LEU A 175 -7.43 6.07 33.60
C LEU A 175 -7.26 7.41 34.28
N SER A 176 -7.65 7.44 35.52
CA SER A 176 -7.44 8.58 36.44
C SER A 176 -6.25 8.42 37.36
N SER A 177 -5.55 7.29 37.38
CA SER A 177 -4.52 7.01 38.42
C SER A 177 -3.09 7.31 37.96
N THR A 178 -2.24 7.72 38.91
CA THR A 178 -0.78 7.91 38.74
C THR A 178 -0.10 6.67 38.20
N GLU A 179 -0.49 5.48 38.66
CA GLU A 179 0.02 4.19 38.20
C GLU A 179 -0.08 4.00 36.69
N ARG A 180 -1.09 4.55 36.10
CA ARG A 180 -1.33 4.41 34.67
C ARG A 180 -0.61 5.46 33.83
N LYS A 181 -0.35 6.66 34.37
CA LYS A 181 0.60 7.61 33.77
C LYS A 181 1.96 6.94 33.66
N GLU A 182 2.41 6.26 34.71
CA GLU A 182 3.68 5.51 34.75
C GLU A 182 3.74 4.39 33.70
N LYS A 183 2.66 3.60 33.56
CA LYS A 183 2.57 2.54 32.53
C LYS A 183 2.64 3.09 31.11
N ILE A 184 1.94 4.20 30.80
CA ILE A 184 1.98 4.83 29.47
C ILE A 184 3.38 5.34 29.14
N VAL A 185 4.03 6.01 30.11
CA VAL A 185 5.39 6.52 29.95
C VAL A 185 6.39 5.38 29.78
N SER A 186 6.26 4.30 30.57
CA SER A 186 7.07 3.10 30.45
C SER A 186 6.92 2.44 29.07
N LEU A 187 5.68 2.32 28.58
CA LEU A 187 5.43 1.80 27.23
C LEU A 187 6.05 2.68 26.15
N PHE A 188 5.98 3.99 26.28
CA PHE A 188 6.63 4.93 25.37
C PHE A 188 8.14 4.73 25.33
N ASP A 189 8.79 4.69 26.49
CA ASP A 189 10.24 4.48 26.58
C ASP A 189 10.63 3.10 26.05
N LYS A 190 9.87 2.05 26.35
CA LYS A 190 10.08 0.68 25.84
C LYS A 190 10.02 0.64 24.30
N LYS A 191 9.05 1.33 23.67
CA LYS A 191 8.96 1.41 22.21
C LYS A 191 10.13 2.13 21.58
N LEU A 192 10.57 3.24 22.16
CA LEU A 192 11.75 3.95 21.66
C LEU A 192 13.02 3.15 21.83
N ARG A 193 13.25 2.54 23.01
CA ARG A 193 14.42 1.67 23.26
C ARG A 193 14.51 0.51 22.27
N ARG A 194 13.38 -0.05 21.87
CA ARG A 194 13.34 -1.11 20.86
C ARG A 194 13.94 -0.65 19.52
N GLN A 195 13.54 0.52 19.03
CA GLN A 195 14.12 1.14 17.83
C GLN A 195 15.61 1.45 18.04
N GLU A 196 15.98 2.01 19.20
CA GLU A 196 17.34 2.38 19.54
C GLU A 196 18.27 1.17 19.66
N ASN A 197 17.80 0.07 20.27
CA ASN A 197 18.58 -1.15 20.48
C ASN A 197 19.13 -1.71 19.17
N ASN A 198 18.38 -1.61 18.08
CA ASN A 198 18.85 -2.04 16.76
C ASN A 198 20.11 -1.29 16.31
N TYR A 199 20.22 0.02 16.61
CA TYR A 199 21.39 0.84 16.27
C TYR A 199 22.50 0.77 17.31
N LEU A 200 22.17 0.43 18.55
CA LEU A 200 23.12 0.15 19.63
C LEU A 200 23.66 -1.30 19.59
N PHE A 201 23.17 -2.11 18.64
CA PHE A 201 23.49 -3.53 18.52
C PHE A 201 23.17 -4.33 19.77
N LEU A 202 22.01 -4.05 20.36
CA LEU A 202 21.51 -4.74 21.56
C LEU A 202 20.29 -5.61 21.19
N LYS A 203 20.18 -6.78 21.80
CA LYS A 203 19.00 -7.64 21.78
C LYS A 203 17.85 -6.98 22.56
N ALA A 204 16.62 -7.47 22.40
CA ALA A 204 15.44 -6.97 23.12
C ALA A 204 15.63 -6.94 24.64
N ASN A 205 16.35 -7.93 25.20
CA ASN A 205 16.70 -8.02 26.62
C ASN A 205 17.90 -7.14 27.05
N GLY A 206 18.43 -6.29 26.16
CA GLY A 206 19.56 -5.41 26.43
C GLY A 206 20.96 -6.07 26.34
N ALA A 207 21.03 -7.37 26.06
CA ALA A 207 22.32 -8.04 25.85
C ALA A 207 22.94 -7.63 24.50
N LYS A 208 24.27 -7.60 24.43
CA LYS A 208 24.95 -7.31 23.16
C LYS A 208 24.66 -8.39 22.11
N MET A 209 24.48 -7.96 20.87
CA MET A 209 24.38 -8.87 19.73
C MET A 209 25.74 -9.53 19.45
N GLU A 210 25.68 -10.71 18.86
CA GLU A 210 26.88 -11.40 18.35
C GLU A 210 27.38 -10.69 17.07
N ARG A 211 28.68 -10.83 16.79
CA ARG A 211 29.32 -10.16 15.64
C ARG A 211 28.59 -10.40 14.34
N LYS A 212 28.18 -11.64 14.05
CA LYS A 212 27.42 -11.97 12.81
C LYS A 212 26.06 -11.27 12.75
N GLN A 213 25.38 -11.10 13.88
CA GLN A 213 24.12 -10.36 13.95
C GLN A 213 24.35 -8.86 13.71
N ILE A 214 25.42 -8.29 14.26
CA ILE A 214 25.81 -6.90 14.02
C ILE A 214 26.07 -6.66 12.53
N GLU A 215 26.88 -7.53 11.90
CA GLU A 215 27.18 -7.48 10.46
C GLU A 215 25.91 -7.57 9.64
N HIS A 216 24.99 -8.47 9.99
CA HIS A 216 23.70 -8.63 9.31
C HIS A 216 22.82 -7.37 9.38
N TYR A 217 22.58 -6.85 10.58
CA TYR A 217 21.73 -5.65 10.72
C TYR A 217 22.36 -4.41 10.09
N PHE A 218 23.66 -4.31 10.11
CA PHE A 218 24.39 -3.23 9.45
C PHE A 218 24.26 -3.32 7.93
N ALA A 219 24.51 -4.50 7.34
CA ALA A 219 24.34 -4.75 5.91
C ALA A 219 22.88 -4.51 5.46
N LEU A 220 21.92 -4.99 6.24
CA LEU A 220 20.49 -4.80 5.96
C LEU A 220 20.11 -3.31 5.85
N ARG A 221 20.60 -2.45 6.76
CA ARG A 221 20.34 -1.01 6.74
C ARG A 221 20.96 -0.32 5.53
N ILE A 222 22.19 -0.68 5.18
CA ILE A 222 22.86 -0.13 3.98
C ILE A 222 22.08 -0.53 2.74
N LEU A 223 21.71 -1.80 2.60
CA LEU A 223 20.96 -2.30 1.44
C LEU A 223 19.58 -1.68 1.31
N LYS A 224 18.89 -1.45 2.43
CA LYS A 224 17.61 -0.72 2.43
C LYS A 224 17.74 0.73 1.95
N ALA A 225 18.75 1.45 2.47
CA ALA A 225 19.03 2.82 2.05
C ALA A 225 19.45 2.86 0.59
N PHE A 226 20.32 1.93 0.16
CA PHE A 226 20.81 1.83 -1.19
C PHE A 226 19.68 1.52 -2.19
N ALA A 227 18.90 0.48 -1.98
CA ALA A 227 17.81 0.13 -2.89
C ALA A 227 16.84 1.30 -3.08
N LYS A 228 16.45 1.97 -2.00
CA LYS A 228 15.55 3.12 -2.04
C LYS A 228 16.18 4.38 -2.63
N SER A 229 17.53 4.48 -2.67
CA SER A 229 18.23 5.60 -3.31
C SER A 229 18.19 5.57 -4.84
N LEU A 230 17.92 4.40 -5.43
CA LEU A 230 17.83 4.23 -6.88
C LEU A 230 16.58 4.91 -7.45
N ASP A 231 15.46 4.66 -6.85
CA ASP A 231 14.16 5.30 -7.12
C ASP A 231 13.18 5.04 -5.96
N THR A 232 12.03 5.71 -6.03
CA THR A 232 11.02 5.66 -4.97
C THR A 232 10.40 4.28 -4.74
N HIS A 233 10.45 3.38 -5.74
CA HIS A 233 9.79 2.07 -5.72
C HIS A 233 10.74 0.88 -5.51
N SER A 234 12.04 1.09 -5.62
CA SER A 234 13.03 0.08 -5.32
C SER A 234 13.20 -0.07 -3.81
N SER A 235 13.26 -1.30 -3.32
CA SER A 235 13.32 -1.62 -1.89
C SER A 235 14.06 -2.92 -1.63
N PHE A 236 14.73 -3.00 -0.49
CA PHE A 236 15.30 -4.22 0.05
C PHE A 236 14.55 -4.59 1.33
N PHE A 237 14.27 -5.87 1.54
CA PHE A 237 13.43 -6.35 2.62
C PHE A 237 14.17 -7.32 3.54
N SER A 238 13.86 -7.27 4.82
CA SER A 238 14.14 -8.39 5.71
C SER A 238 13.23 -9.58 5.36
N PRO A 239 13.55 -10.81 5.83
CA PRO A 239 12.67 -11.96 5.66
C PRO A 239 11.24 -11.72 6.14
N GLU A 240 11.10 -11.04 7.29
CA GLU A 240 9.80 -10.72 7.89
C GLU A 240 9.00 -9.76 7.00
N GLU A 241 9.62 -8.67 6.54
CA GLU A 241 8.98 -7.69 5.64
C GLU A 241 8.61 -8.33 4.28
N ALA A 242 9.46 -9.24 3.78
CA ALA A 242 9.16 -9.99 2.56
C ALA A 242 7.95 -10.91 2.74
N HIS A 243 7.86 -11.56 3.90
CA HIS A 243 6.70 -12.40 4.23
C HIS A 243 5.40 -11.58 4.31
N GLU A 244 5.42 -10.43 4.99
CA GLU A 244 4.27 -9.51 5.07
C GLU A 244 3.84 -9.04 3.67
N MET A 245 4.79 -8.69 2.82
CA MET A 245 4.51 -8.29 1.45
C MET A 245 3.88 -9.43 0.64
N ARG A 246 4.40 -10.67 0.76
CA ARG A 246 3.85 -11.86 0.09
C ARG A 246 2.39 -12.07 0.47
N MET A 247 2.07 -12.04 1.76
CA MET A 247 0.70 -12.19 2.26
C MET A 247 -0.24 -11.12 1.70
N SER A 248 0.25 -9.87 1.64
CA SER A 248 -0.53 -8.76 1.06
C SER A 248 -0.84 -8.98 -0.42
N LEU A 249 0.06 -9.62 -1.17
CA LEU A 249 -0.11 -9.91 -2.60
C LEU A 249 -1.00 -11.14 -2.84
N GLU A 250 -0.82 -12.20 -2.07
CA GLU A 250 -1.53 -13.47 -2.23
C GLU A 250 -2.92 -13.47 -1.56
N LYS A 251 -3.16 -12.52 -0.64
CA LYS A 251 -4.41 -12.41 0.14
C LYS A 251 -4.76 -13.65 0.94
N GLN A 252 -3.74 -14.41 1.32
CA GLN A 252 -3.87 -15.58 2.20
C GLN A 252 -2.65 -15.70 3.10
N PHE A 253 -2.84 -16.32 4.25
CA PHE A 253 -1.78 -16.67 5.19
C PHE A 253 -2.15 -17.88 6.03
N GLU A 254 -1.16 -18.57 6.56
CA GLU A 254 -1.36 -19.65 7.53
C GLU A 254 -1.26 -19.11 8.95
N GLY A 255 -2.27 -19.38 9.79
CA GLY A 255 -2.28 -18.87 11.14
C GLY A 255 -3.53 -19.21 11.94
N VAL A 256 -3.66 -18.55 13.09
CA VAL A 256 -4.82 -18.71 14.00
C VAL A 256 -5.92 -17.67 13.81
N GLY A 257 -5.67 -16.64 13.02
CA GLY A 257 -6.67 -15.64 12.68
C GLY A 257 -6.90 -14.56 13.75
N VAL A 258 -5.83 -14.11 14.42
CA VAL A 258 -5.86 -12.95 15.31
C VAL A 258 -4.86 -11.90 14.86
N ILE A 259 -5.21 -10.64 15.05
CA ILE A 259 -4.30 -9.51 14.90
C ILE A 259 -3.98 -9.00 16.31
N LEU A 260 -2.70 -8.86 16.62
CA LEU A 260 -2.21 -8.46 17.93
C LEU A 260 -1.70 -7.03 17.92
N PHE A 261 -1.83 -6.34 19.04
CA PHE A 261 -1.16 -5.06 19.26
C PHE A 261 -0.62 -4.96 20.70
N GLU A 262 0.45 -4.21 20.87
CA GLU A 262 1.02 -3.93 22.18
C GLU A 262 0.35 -2.73 22.81
N GLY A 263 -0.48 -2.99 23.81
CA GLY A 263 -1.18 -1.98 24.62
C GLY A 263 -0.47 -1.66 25.93
N VAL A 264 -1.08 -0.81 26.74
CA VAL A 264 -0.56 -0.41 28.07
C VAL A 264 -0.54 -1.59 29.05
N ASP A 265 -1.48 -2.50 28.94
CA ASP A 265 -1.65 -3.64 29.82
C ASP A 265 -1.02 -4.95 29.29
N GLY A 266 -0.35 -4.89 28.13
CA GLY A 266 0.29 -6.03 27.49
C GLY A 266 -0.16 -6.24 26.03
N VAL A 267 -0.02 -7.47 25.53
CA VAL A 267 -0.38 -7.83 24.15
C VAL A 267 -1.87 -8.14 24.08
N MET A 268 -2.57 -7.42 23.25
CA MET A 268 -4.04 -7.49 23.10
C MET A 268 -4.45 -7.92 21.70
N ILE A 269 -5.61 -8.54 21.59
CA ILE A 269 -6.24 -8.84 20.31
C ILE A 269 -6.93 -7.60 19.78
N SER A 270 -6.42 -7.03 18.68
CA SER A 270 -7.01 -5.88 18.02
C SER A 270 -8.13 -6.25 17.05
N GLU A 271 -8.04 -7.45 16.46
CA GLU A 271 -9.04 -7.94 15.51
C GLU A 271 -9.03 -9.47 15.46
N VAL A 272 -10.21 -10.06 15.27
CA VAL A 272 -10.40 -11.48 14.96
C VAL A 272 -10.73 -11.60 13.48
N VAL A 273 -9.88 -12.33 12.74
CA VAL A 273 -9.98 -12.45 11.29
C VAL A 273 -11.11 -13.39 10.92
N LYS A 274 -12.04 -12.89 10.12
CA LYS A 274 -13.21 -13.66 9.67
C LYS A 274 -12.80 -14.89 8.85
N GLY A 275 -13.45 -16.02 9.13
CA GLY A 275 -13.12 -17.31 8.53
C GLY A 275 -11.92 -18.01 9.18
N GLY A 276 -11.21 -17.35 10.12
CA GLY A 276 -10.06 -17.90 10.83
C GLY A 276 -10.44 -18.85 11.98
N PRO A 277 -9.47 -19.65 12.49
CA PRO A 277 -9.69 -20.54 13.64
C PRO A 277 -10.17 -19.79 14.89
N ALA A 278 -9.67 -18.61 15.16
CA ALA A 278 -10.07 -17.78 16.29
C ALA A 278 -11.55 -17.39 16.23
N GLU A 279 -12.06 -16.95 15.07
CA GLU A 279 -13.48 -16.65 14.89
C GLU A 279 -14.34 -17.90 15.05
N GLN A 280 -13.90 -19.00 14.46
CA GLN A 280 -14.66 -20.27 14.52
C GLN A 280 -14.72 -20.88 15.92
N SER A 281 -13.74 -20.60 16.79
CA SER A 281 -13.80 -20.98 18.19
C SER A 281 -14.98 -20.33 18.93
N GLY A 282 -15.40 -19.14 18.47
CA GLY A 282 -16.42 -18.31 19.14
C GLY A 282 -16.00 -17.79 20.51
N MET A 283 -14.79 -18.09 20.97
CA MET A 283 -14.30 -17.80 22.32
C MET A 283 -13.50 -16.50 22.38
N ILE A 284 -12.83 -16.11 21.31
CA ILE A 284 -11.89 -14.99 21.26
C ILE A 284 -12.61 -13.71 20.78
N GLN A 285 -12.35 -12.60 21.45
CA GLN A 285 -12.93 -11.28 21.12
C GLN A 285 -11.85 -10.20 21.02
N THR A 286 -12.19 -9.11 20.34
CA THR A 286 -11.39 -7.88 20.33
C THR A 286 -11.26 -7.35 21.76
N ASN A 287 -10.05 -6.88 22.09
CA ASN A 287 -9.61 -6.40 23.41
C ASN A 287 -9.33 -7.51 24.45
N ASP A 288 -9.41 -8.79 24.11
CA ASP A 288 -8.87 -9.84 24.97
C ASP A 288 -7.36 -9.62 25.15
N LEU A 289 -6.86 -9.71 26.38
CA LEU A 289 -5.43 -9.64 26.68
C LEU A 289 -4.82 -11.04 26.56
N LEU A 290 -3.79 -11.17 25.75
CA LEU A 290 -3.03 -12.41 25.61
C LEU A 290 -2.01 -12.48 26.75
N VAL A 291 -2.15 -13.46 27.63
CA VAL A 291 -1.32 -13.63 28.83
C VAL A 291 -0.40 -14.82 28.78
N GLU A 292 -0.70 -15.82 27.93
CA GLU A 292 0.07 -17.07 27.84
C GLU A 292 0.01 -17.63 26.41
N ILE A 293 1.09 -18.28 25.98
CA ILE A 293 1.15 -19.05 24.73
C ILE A 293 1.85 -20.38 25.04
N ASP A 294 1.16 -21.51 24.82
CA ASP A 294 1.68 -22.87 25.03
C ASP A 294 2.37 -23.03 26.41
N GLY A 295 1.78 -22.51 27.48
CA GLY A 295 2.33 -22.55 28.85
C GLY A 295 3.37 -21.49 29.17
N ASN A 296 3.78 -20.65 28.20
CA ASN A 296 4.72 -19.56 28.42
C ASN A 296 3.99 -18.29 28.83
N VAL A 297 4.21 -17.79 30.03
CA VAL A 297 3.64 -16.52 30.52
C VAL A 297 4.31 -15.35 29.83
N LEU A 298 3.52 -14.36 29.38
CA LEU A 298 3.98 -13.27 28.52
C LEU A 298 4.31 -11.97 29.25
N GLU A 299 4.05 -11.88 30.56
CA GLU A 299 4.11 -10.64 31.34
C GLU A 299 5.43 -9.85 31.20
N PHE A 300 6.54 -10.58 31.04
CA PHE A 300 7.88 -9.96 30.96
C PHE A 300 8.51 -10.05 29.56
N LEU A 301 7.81 -10.59 28.60
CA LEU A 301 8.33 -10.78 27.24
C LEU A 301 8.17 -9.48 26.42
N ALA A 302 9.13 -9.23 25.55
CA ALA A 302 9.00 -8.21 24.53
C ALA A 302 7.96 -8.65 23.50
N PHE A 303 7.31 -7.70 22.83
CA PHE A 303 6.28 -8.00 21.83
C PHE A 303 6.82 -8.93 20.73
N GLU A 304 8.07 -8.73 20.28
CA GLU A 304 8.73 -9.60 19.30
C GLU A 304 8.92 -11.03 19.82
N GLU A 305 9.27 -11.19 21.10
CA GLU A 305 9.41 -12.52 21.70
C GLU A 305 8.06 -13.24 21.78
N VAL A 306 6.97 -12.49 22.04
CA VAL A 306 5.60 -13.03 21.98
C VAL A 306 5.26 -13.48 20.56
N LEU A 307 5.65 -12.69 19.55
CA LEU A 307 5.46 -13.05 18.15
C LEU A 307 6.27 -14.29 17.76
N ASP A 308 7.50 -14.38 18.25
CA ASP A 308 8.36 -15.54 18.02
C ASP A 308 7.82 -16.81 18.68
N LEU A 309 7.21 -16.71 19.85
CA LEU A 309 6.50 -17.85 20.47
C LEU A 309 5.33 -18.33 19.60
N LEU A 310 4.57 -17.42 19.03
CA LEU A 310 3.48 -17.78 18.11
C LEU A 310 4.00 -18.39 16.80
N LYS A 311 5.16 -17.96 16.31
CA LYS A 311 5.82 -18.47 15.10
C LYS A 311 6.53 -19.81 15.35
N LYS A 312 7.02 -20.06 16.58
CA LYS A 312 8.08 -20.99 16.97
C LYS A 312 7.64 -22.41 16.89
N ASP A 313 6.82 -23.03 16.41
CA ASP A 313 6.70 -24.49 16.24
C ASP A 313 5.98 -24.85 14.93
N ASN A 314 6.55 -25.81 14.20
CA ASN A 314 5.87 -26.58 13.15
C ASN A 314 4.60 -27.31 13.65
N ARG A 315 4.15 -27.03 14.89
CA ARG A 315 2.91 -27.59 15.42
C ARG A 315 1.73 -26.90 14.78
N ARG A 316 0.80 -27.69 14.32
CA ARG A 316 -0.48 -27.18 13.81
C ARG A 316 -1.37 -26.60 14.92
N GLU A 317 -1.11 -26.92 16.18
CA GLU A 317 -1.92 -26.53 17.32
C GLU A 317 -1.16 -25.53 18.20
N VAL A 318 -1.85 -24.51 18.69
CA VAL A 318 -1.37 -23.54 19.67
C VAL A 318 -2.44 -23.30 20.73
N VAL A 319 -2.01 -23.20 21.99
CA VAL A 319 -2.88 -22.89 23.13
C VAL A 319 -2.66 -21.44 23.53
N LEU A 320 -3.70 -20.61 23.46
CA LEU A 320 -3.68 -19.22 23.88
C LEU A 320 -4.36 -19.09 25.23
N GLY A 321 -3.64 -18.56 26.24
CA GLY A 321 -4.22 -18.12 27.51
C GLY A 321 -4.63 -16.66 27.40
N LEU A 322 -5.89 -16.37 27.67
CA LEU A 322 -6.50 -15.06 27.48
C LEU A 322 -7.12 -14.56 28.78
N ARG A 323 -7.07 -13.23 28.97
CA ARG A 323 -7.80 -12.51 30.03
C ARG A 323 -8.76 -11.55 29.41
N ARG A 324 -10.04 -11.66 29.77
CA ARG A 324 -11.12 -10.74 29.40
C ARG A 324 -11.62 -10.01 30.62
N ILE A 325 -11.88 -8.73 30.48
CA ILE A 325 -12.52 -7.91 31.51
C ILE A 325 -13.96 -7.71 31.04
N ASP A 326 -14.95 -8.06 31.90
CA ASP A 326 -16.36 -7.84 31.60
C ASP A 326 -16.77 -6.35 31.80
N ASP A 327 -18.01 -6.03 31.47
CA ASP A 327 -18.54 -4.68 31.61
C ASP A 327 -18.61 -4.20 33.09
N GLU A 328 -18.53 -5.13 34.06
CA GLU A 328 -18.50 -4.86 35.49
C GLU A 328 -17.08 -4.70 36.03
N GLY A 329 -16.06 -4.92 35.19
CA GLY A 329 -14.64 -4.79 35.52
C GLY A 329 -14.01 -6.06 36.10
N ASN A 330 -14.70 -7.22 36.09
CA ASN A 330 -14.18 -8.48 36.63
C ASN A 330 -13.33 -9.21 35.57
N PRO A 331 -12.10 -9.67 35.91
CA PRO A 331 -11.27 -10.43 35.00
C PRO A 331 -11.72 -11.90 34.95
N SER A 332 -11.87 -12.44 33.75
CA SER A 332 -12.01 -13.86 33.48
C SER A 332 -10.80 -14.38 32.73
N PHE A 333 -10.29 -15.56 33.12
CA PHE A 333 -9.15 -16.22 32.50
C PHE A 333 -9.59 -17.52 31.84
N PHE A 334 -9.20 -17.73 30.60
CA PHE A 334 -9.54 -18.94 29.86
C PHE A 334 -8.48 -19.29 28.83
N HIS A 335 -8.47 -20.56 28.43
CA HIS A 335 -7.55 -21.07 27.40
C HIS A 335 -8.33 -21.49 26.17
N VAL A 336 -7.77 -21.21 25.01
CA VAL A 336 -8.34 -21.60 23.72
C VAL A 336 -7.28 -22.33 22.91
N THR A 337 -7.59 -23.54 22.52
CA THR A 337 -6.76 -24.34 21.62
C THR A 337 -7.17 -24.07 20.18
N LEU A 338 -6.24 -23.62 19.34
CA LEU A 338 -6.47 -23.28 17.94
C LEU A 338 -5.57 -24.08 17.03
N ASN A 339 -6.13 -24.54 15.91
CA ASN A 339 -5.35 -25.16 14.84
C ASN A 339 -4.96 -24.14 13.78
N LYS A 340 -3.66 -23.99 13.54
CA LYS A 340 -3.14 -23.15 12.44
C LYS A 340 -3.60 -23.72 11.11
N ARG A 341 -4.12 -22.87 10.24
CA ARG A 341 -4.55 -23.26 8.89
C ARG A 341 -4.48 -22.07 7.93
N PRO A 342 -4.53 -22.32 6.62
CA PRO A 342 -4.67 -21.24 5.64
C PRO A 342 -5.95 -20.43 5.90
N ILE A 343 -5.78 -19.12 6.00
CA ILE A 343 -6.85 -18.15 6.20
C ILE A 343 -6.89 -17.22 5.00
N MET A 344 -8.09 -17.08 4.44
CA MET A 344 -8.33 -16.22 3.28
C MET A 344 -8.78 -14.84 3.74
N LEU A 345 -8.10 -13.80 3.31
CA LEU A 345 -8.48 -12.40 3.60
C LEU A 345 -9.59 -11.93 2.64
N ASN A 346 -10.75 -12.60 2.67
CA ASN A 346 -11.84 -12.37 1.72
C ASN A 346 -12.34 -10.92 1.72
N GLU A 347 -12.45 -10.29 2.88
CA GLU A 347 -12.93 -8.91 3.02
C GLU A 347 -11.98 -7.86 2.41
N SER A 348 -10.70 -8.22 2.24
CA SER A 348 -9.70 -7.36 1.59
C SER A 348 -9.52 -7.65 0.09
N ARG A 349 -10.30 -8.56 -0.49
CA ARG A 349 -10.24 -8.96 -1.89
C ARG A 349 -11.22 -8.16 -2.73
N ILE A 350 -12.51 -8.37 -2.51
CA ILE A 350 -13.60 -7.82 -3.31
C ILE A 350 -14.83 -7.59 -2.43
N SER A 351 -15.57 -6.53 -2.70
CA SER A 351 -16.91 -6.29 -2.16
C SER A 351 -17.91 -6.13 -3.30
N THR A 352 -19.10 -6.70 -3.15
CA THR A 352 -20.12 -6.67 -4.21
C THR A 352 -21.47 -6.25 -3.64
N SER A 353 -22.20 -5.45 -4.43
CA SER A 353 -23.59 -5.09 -4.17
C SER A 353 -24.28 -4.78 -5.51
N PHE A 354 -25.59 -4.60 -5.49
CA PHE A 354 -26.34 -4.23 -6.69
C PHE A 354 -27.51 -3.32 -6.35
N GLU A 355 -27.98 -2.60 -7.36
CA GLU A 355 -29.24 -1.88 -7.34
C GLU A 355 -30.22 -2.49 -8.34
N LYS A 356 -31.50 -2.58 -7.96
CA LYS A 356 -32.55 -3.05 -8.87
C LYS A 356 -32.85 -1.97 -9.91
N PHE A 357 -32.96 -2.38 -11.17
CA PHE A 357 -33.34 -1.51 -12.28
C PHE A 357 -34.23 -2.28 -13.26
N GLY A 358 -35.49 -1.91 -13.35
CA GLY A 358 -36.48 -2.65 -14.14
C GLY A 358 -36.61 -4.11 -13.68
N ASP A 359 -36.43 -5.03 -14.60
CA ASP A 359 -36.43 -6.48 -14.40
C ASP A 359 -35.03 -7.05 -14.12
N GLY A 360 -34.02 -6.17 -14.06
CA GLY A 360 -32.63 -6.56 -13.84
C GLY A 360 -31.93 -5.73 -12.76
N VAL A 361 -30.62 -5.60 -12.91
CA VAL A 361 -29.75 -4.98 -11.91
C VAL A 361 -28.65 -4.11 -12.54
N ILE A 362 -28.14 -3.15 -11.75
CA ILE A 362 -26.86 -2.49 -11.92
C ILE A 362 -25.91 -3.06 -10.88
N GLY A 363 -24.83 -3.71 -11.31
CA GLY A 363 -23.83 -4.31 -10.43
C GLY A 363 -22.82 -3.28 -9.92
N LYS A 364 -22.36 -3.45 -8.68
CA LYS A 364 -21.27 -2.67 -8.07
C LYS A 364 -20.22 -3.63 -7.54
N ILE A 365 -18.99 -3.47 -7.98
CA ILE A 365 -17.84 -4.30 -7.60
C ILE A 365 -16.72 -3.39 -7.12
N SER A 366 -16.35 -3.47 -5.84
CA SER A 366 -15.16 -2.81 -5.30
C SER A 366 -14.02 -3.82 -5.24
N LEU A 367 -12.96 -3.58 -5.99
CA LEU A 367 -11.74 -4.39 -6.01
C LEU A 367 -10.64 -3.65 -5.26
N TYR A 368 -10.11 -4.23 -4.17
CA TYR A 368 -9.14 -3.56 -3.30
C TYR A 368 -7.68 -3.76 -3.71
N SER A 369 -7.36 -4.79 -4.50
CA SER A 369 -6.03 -4.98 -5.12
C SER A 369 -6.09 -6.00 -6.26
N PHE A 370 -5.02 -6.08 -7.06
CA PHE A 370 -4.86 -7.11 -8.10
C PHE A 370 -4.02 -8.25 -7.55
N TYR A 371 -4.67 -9.31 -7.07
CA TYR A 371 -4.07 -10.47 -6.41
C TYR A 371 -4.18 -11.74 -7.26
N GLU A 372 -3.22 -12.64 -7.03
CA GLU A 372 -3.18 -13.99 -7.60
C GLU A 372 -2.46 -14.93 -6.62
N SER A 373 -2.99 -16.14 -6.41
CA SER A 373 -2.34 -17.16 -5.60
C SER A 373 -2.25 -18.50 -6.33
N ASN A 374 -1.38 -19.38 -5.86
CA ASN A 374 -1.17 -20.71 -6.44
C ASN A 374 -2.41 -21.61 -6.37
N ASP A 375 -3.32 -21.33 -5.43
CA ASP A 375 -4.58 -22.09 -5.26
C ASP A 375 -5.70 -21.68 -6.21
N GLY A 376 -5.38 -20.86 -7.23
CA GLY A 376 -6.32 -20.42 -8.24
C GLY A 376 -7.26 -19.30 -7.81
N ILE A 377 -6.93 -18.60 -6.73
CA ILE A 377 -7.59 -17.38 -6.30
C ILE A 377 -7.01 -16.22 -7.13
N SER A 378 -7.88 -15.41 -7.73
CA SER A 378 -7.44 -14.24 -8.50
C SER A 378 -8.52 -13.18 -8.60
N SER A 379 -8.08 -11.93 -8.79
CA SER A 379 -8.99 -10.80 -8.98
C SER A 379 -9.85 -10.96 -10.24
N GLU A 380 -9.32 -11.52 -11.32
CA GLU A 380 -10.08 -11.82 -12.55
C GLU A 380 -11.22 -12.78 -12.27
N LYS A 381 -10.93 -13.89 -11.58
CA LYS A 381 -11.94 -14.91 -11.25
C LYS A 381 -13.03 -14.35 -10.33
N ASP A 382 -12.66 -13.60 -9.31
CA ASP A 382 -13.63 -13.04 -8.36
C ASP A 382 -14.56 -12.01 -9.03
N ILE A 383 -14.06 -11.13 -9.90
CA ILE A 383 -14.89 -10.22 -10.68
C ILE A 383 -15.83 -11.00 -11.62
N LYS A 384 -15.33 -12.02 -12.28
CA LYS A 384 -16.11 -12.88 -13.18
C LYS A 384 -17.24 -13.60 -12.45
N ASP A 385 -16.98 -14.11 -11.27
CA ASP A 385 -17.97 -14.79 -10.44
C ASP A 385 -18.99 -13.77 -9.86
N ALA A 386 -18.57 -12.54 -9.53
CA ALA A 386 -19.49 -11.47 -9.15
C ALA A 386 -20.44 -11.09 -10.30
N ILE A 387 -19.94 -10.90 -11.52
CA ILE A 387 -20.76 -10.64 -12.69
C ILE A 387 -21.78 -11.77 -12.93
N ARG A 388 -21.33 -13.02 -12.84
CA ARG A 388 -22.24 -14.19 -12.94
C ARG A 388 -23.32 -14.21 -11.86
N SER A 389 -22.97 -13.78 -10.64
CA SER A 389 -23.92 -13.73 -9.53
C SER A 389 -25.02 -12.69 -9.80
N PHE A 390 -24.66 -11.52 -10.35
CA PHE A 390 -25.64 -10.51 -10.77
C PHE A 390 -26.55 -11.00 -11.90
N GLN A 391 -25.98 -11.67 -12.90
CA GLN A 391 -26.73 -12.24 -14.02
C GLN A 391 -27.73 -13.34 -13.60
N LYS A 392 -27.55 -13.98 -12.45
CA LYS A 392 -28.52 -14.94 -11.86
C LYS A 392 -29.72 -14.24 -11.23
N ILE A 393 -29.59 -12.95 -10.84
CA ILE A 393 -30.67 -12.16 -10.25
C ILE A 393 -31.58 -11.62 -11.34
N GLY A 394 -31.00 -11.21 -12.49
CA GLY A 394 -31.71 -10.68 -13.65
C GLY A 394 -30.74 -10.14 -14.69
N PRO A 395 -31.23 -9.53 -15.79
CA PRO A 395 -30.39 -8.85 -16.77
C PRO A 395 -29.43 -7.84 -16.09
N LEU A 396 -28.13 -7.92 -16.38
CA LEU A 396 -27.14 -6.97 -15.89
C LEU A 396 -27.05 -5.79 -16.88
N TYR A 397 -27.75 -4.70 -16.57
CA TYR A 397 -27.87 -3.54 -17.45
C TYR A 397 -26.66 -2.61 -17.42
N GLY A 398 -25.92 -2.58 -16.32
CA GLY A 398 -24.72 -1.77 -16.17
C GLY A 398 -23.86 -2.21 -15.00
N LEU A 399 -22.64 -1.71 -14.96
CA LEU A 399 -21.65 -2.08 -13.94
C LEU A 399 -20.84 -0.87 -13.48
N VAL A 400 -20.60 -0.78 -12.17
CA VAL A 400 -19.61 0.11 -11.58
C VAL A 400 -18.47 -0.75 -11.06
N LEU A 401 -17.25 -0.53 -11.57
CA LEU A 401 -16.00 -1.11 -11.05
C LEU A 401 -15.30 -0.06 -10.21
N ASP A 402 -15.31 -0.24 -8.90
CA ASP A 402 -14.71 0.68 -7.95
C ASP A 402 -13.25 0.30 -7.65
N LEU A 403 -12.33 1.16 -8.07
CA LEU A 403 -10.88 1.04 -7.86
C LEU A 403 -10.33 2.17 -6.96
N ARG A 404 -11.18 2.92 -6.26
CA ARG A 404 -10.75 4.10 -5.48
C ARG A 404 -9.70 3.81 -4.42
N GLU A 405 -9.78 2.65 -3.76
CA GLU A 405 -8.83 2.21 -2.72
C GLU A 405 -7.84 1.15 -3.21
N ASN A 406 -7.67 1.04 -4.54
CA ASN A 406 -6.83 0.02 -5.16
C ASN A 406 -5.46 0.58 -5.52
N SER A 407 -4.44 0.27 -4.74
CA SER A 407 -3.06 0.68 -4.97
C SER A 407 -2.30 -0.15 -6.03
N GLY A 408 -2.98 -1.10 -6.70
CA GLY A 408 -2.38 -1.96 -7.72
C GLY A 408 -2.26 -3.43 -7.31
N GLY A 409 -1.21 -4.09 -7.76
CA GLY A 409 -0.94 -5.51 -7.55
C GLY A 409 -0.28 -6.15 -8.76
N PHE A 410 -0.61 -7.40 -9.07
CA PHE A 410 -0.01 -8.14 -10.18
C PHE A 410 -0.41 -7.57 -11.56
N LEU A 411 0.61 -7.32 -12.39
CA LEU A 411 0.42 -6.86 -13.77
C LEU A 411 -0.37 -7.87 -14.61
N SER A 412 -0.12 -9.17 -14.41
CA SER A 412 -0.88 -10.26 -15.03
C SER A 412 -2.38 -10.15 -14.80
N GLN A 413 -2.77 -9.78 -13.56
CA GLN A 413 -4.16 -9.63 -13.20
C GLN A 413 -4.79 -8.36 -13.80
N ALA A 414 -4.05 -7.25 -13.93
CA ALA A 414 -4.54 -6.08 -14.63
C ALA A 414 -4.91 -6.39 -16.09
N VAL A 415 -4.07 -7.18 -16.78
CA VAL A 415 -4.35 -7.63 -18.16
C VAL A 415 -5.57 -8.53 -18.21
N LYS A 416 -5.66 -9.54 -17.34
CA LYS A 416 -6.80 -10.48 -17.28
C LYS A 416 -8.12 -9.76 -16.94
N VAL A 417 -8.10 -8.85 -15.97
CA VAL A 417 -9.29 -8.06 -15.59
C VAL A 417 -9.74 -7.12 -16.72
N SER A 418 -8.80 -6.43 -17.37
CA SER A 418 -9.12 -5.63 -18.56
C SER A 418 -9.78 -6.50 -19.64
N GLY A 419 -9.31 -7.73 -19.83
CA GLY A 419 -9.84 -8.70 -20.77
C GLY A 419 -11.28 -9.16 -20.47
N LEU A 420 -11.83 -8.89 -19.29
CA LEU A 420 -13.26 -9.12 -19.02
C LEU A 420 -14.16 -8.12 -19.79
N PHE A 421 -13.62 -6.96 -20.15
CA PHE A 421 -14.34 -5.85 -20.77
C PHE A 421 -13.88 -5.55 -22.22
N LEU A 422 -12.77 -6.15 -22.63
CA LEU A 422 -12.18 -6.01 -23.97
C LEU A 422 -12.22 -7.33 -24.74
N SER A 423 -12.33 -7.27 -26.06
CA SER A 423 -11.99 -8.39 -26.92
C SER A 423 -10.46 -8.49 -27.10
N ASN A 424 -9.93 -9.06 -28.20
CA ASN A 424 -8.50 -9.11 -28.42
C ASN A 424 -7.88 -7.70 -28.47
N GLY A 425 -6.70 -7.52 -27.90
CA GLY A 425 -6.01 -6.24 -27.99
C GLY A 425 -4.82 -6.12 -27.04
N VAL A 426 -3.97 -5.15 -27.32
CA VAL A 426 -2.86 -4.77 -26.43
C VAL A 426 -3.45 -4.03 -25.23
N VAL A 427 -3.20 -4.52 -24.02
CA VAL A 427 -3.59 -3.86 -22.77
C VAL A 427 -2.44 -3.02 -22.23
N VAL A 428 -1.23 -3.59 -22.24
CA VAL A 428 -0.03 -2.96 -21.70
C VAL A 428 1.12 -3.13 -22.70
N ILE A 429 1.89 -2.07 -22.85
CA ILE A 429 3.21 -2.09 -23.49
C ILE A 429 4.24 -1.94 -22.38
N SER A 430 5.13 -2.89 -22.22
CA SER A 430 6.23 -2.87 -21.25
C SER A 430 7.54 -2.55 -21.94
N LYS A 431 8.27 -1.53 -21.48
CA LYS A 431 9.61 -1.17 -21.97
C LYS A 431 10.61 -1.34 -20.85
N TYR A 432 11.59 -2.20 -21.07
CA TYR A 432 12.63 -2.53 -20.10
C TYR A 432 13.93 -1.76 -20.34
N GLY A 433 14.84 -1.79 -19.38
CA GLY A 433 16.03 -0.94 -19.35
C GLY A 433 17.04 -1.13 -20.49
N ARG A 434 16.92 -2.18 -21.31
CA ARG A 434 17.72 -2.40 -22.54
C ARG A 434 17.00 -1.96 -23.81
N GLY A 435 15.84 -1.30 -23.68
CA GLY A 435 14.99 -0.90 -24.80
C GLY A 435 14.10 -2.02 -25.34
N GLU A 436 14.08 -3.18 -24.67
CA GLU A 436 13.18 -4.29 -25.02
C GLU A 436 11.73 -3.89 -24.78
N ILE A 437 10.88 -4.13 -25.77
CA ILE A 437 9.45 -3.82 -25.71
C ILE A 437 8.67 -5.13 -25.81
N HIS A 438 7.75 -5.34 -24.87
CA HIS A 438 6.81 -6.47 -24.86
C HIS A 438 5.37 -5.96 -24.81
N TYR A 439 4.50 -6.64 -25.54
CA TYR A 439 3.06 -6.31 -25.57
C TYR A 439 2.27 -7.37 -24.80
N LEU A 440 1.65 -6.96 -23.71
CA LEU A 440 0.75 -7.81 -22.94
C LEU A 440 -0.67 -7.65 -23.49
N ARG A 441 -1.23 -8.78 -23.92
CA ARG A 441 -2.44 -8.84 -24.74
C ARG A 441 -3.57 -9.56 -24.04
N ASN A 442 -4.80 -9.11 -24.26
CA ASN A 442 -5.97 -9.98 -24.15
C ASN A 442 -6.14 -10.75 -25.46
N ILE A 443 -6.24 -12.08 -25.37
CA ILE A 443 -6.34 -12.99 -26.53
C ILE A 443 -7.62 -13.86 -26.49
N VAL A 444 -8.57 -13.54 -25.60
CA VAL A 444 -9.78 -14.36 -25.36
C VAL A 444 -10.78 -14.27 -26.50
N GLY A 445 -10.69 -13.25 -27.34
CA GLY A 445 -11.53 -13.07 -28.53
C GLY A 445 -12.87 -12.39 -28.27
N ARG A 446 -13.35 -12.34 -27.05
CA ARG A 446 -14.62 -11.69 -26.66
C ARG A 446 -14.55 -11.12 -25.24
N SER A 447 -15.27 -10.04 -25.00
CA SER A 447 -15.48 -9.51 -23.66
C SER A 447 -16.46 -10.41 -22.87
N PHE A 448 -16.30 -10.42 -21.55
CA PHE A 448 -17.23 -11.11 -20.65
C PHE A 448 -18.44 -10.22 -20.30
N PHE A 449 -18.22 -8.89 -20.22
CA PHE A 449 -19.24 -7.87 -20.08
C PHE A 449 -18.99 -6.73 -21.07
N ASN A 450 -20.02 -6.25 -21.77
CA ASN A 450 -19.94 -5.22 -22.81
C ASN A 450 -21.03 -4.14 -22.70
N GLY A 451 -21.75 -4.09 -21.57
CA GLY A 451 -22.73 -3.04 -21.29
C GLY A 451 -22.09 -1.74 -20.76
N PRO A 452 -22.95 -0.75 -20.41
CA PRO A 452 -22.52 0.46 -19.73
C PRO A 452 -21.64 0.19 -18.53
N LEU A 453 -20.42 0.75 -18.55
CA LEU A 453 -19.38 0.53 -17.53
C LEU A 453 -18.82 1.87 -17.03
N VAL A 454 -18.90 2.09 -15.74
CA VAL A 454 -18.19 3.17 -15.05
C VAL A 454 -17.06 2.57 -14.22
N VAL A 455 -15.86 3.14 -14.32
CA VAL A 455 -14.73 2.84 -13.42
C VAL A 455 -14.54 4.01 -12.47
N LEU A 456 -14.74 3.75 -11.17
CA LEU A 456 -14.48 4.72 -10.12
C LEU A 456 -13.01 4.71 -9.72
N THR A 457 -12.39 5.90 -9.68
CA THR A 457 -10.99 6.08 -9.33
C THR A 457 -10.79 7.21 -8.32
N SER A 458 -9.69 7.18 -7.60
CA SER A 458 -9.26 8.27 -6.72
C SER A 458 -7.74 8.52 -6.87
N LYS A 459 -7.22 9.48 -6.14
CA LYS A 459 -5.77 9.69 -6.02
C LYS A 459 -5.02 8.48 -5.42
N MET A 460 -5.73 7.57 -4.74
CA MET A 460 -5.16 6.33 -4.20
C MET A 460 -5.09 5.20 -5.23
N SER A 461 -5.83 5.30 -6.34
CA SER A 461 -5.79 4.34 -7.43
C SER A 461 -4.42 4.40 -8.11
N ALA A 462 -3.65 3.30 -8.06
CA ALA A 462 -2.26 3.30 -8.53
C ALA A 462 -1.92 2.04 -9.36
N SER A 463 -0.89 2.14 -10.23
CA SER A 463 -0.25 0.98 -10.90
C SER A 463 -1.26 0.13 -11.69
N ALA A 464 -1.50 -1.14 -11.31
CA ALA A 464 -2.42 -2.07 -11.98
C ALA A 464 -3.85 -1.49 -12.08
N ALA A 465 -4.32 -0.72 -11.09
CA ALA A 465 -5.60 -0.02 -11.16
C ALA A 465 -5.61 1.05 -12.25
N GLU A 466 -4.49 1.77 -12.41
CA GLU A 466 -4.33 2.77 -13.47
C GLU A 466 -4.26 2.12 -14.86
N ILE A 467 -3.62 0.95 -14.95
CA ILE A 467 -3.58 0.17 -16.20
C ILE A 467 -5.00 -0.18 -16.64
N VAL A 468 -5.81 -0.74 -15.75
CA VAL A 468 -7.19 -1.12 -16.07
C VAL A 468 -8.01 0.11 -16.45
N ALA A 469 -7.99 1.15 -15.62
CA ALA A 469 -8.75 2.37 -15.89
C ALA A 469 -8.35 3.02 -17.22
N GLN A 470 -7.03 3.19 -17.48
CA GLN A 470 -6.53 3.82 -18.70
C GLN A 470 -6.78 2.94 -19.95
N ALA A 471 -6.61 1.61 -19.85
CA ALA A 471 -6.86 0.73 -20.98
C ALA A 471 -8.35 0.75 -21.39
N LEU A 472 -9.27 0.68 -20.43
CA LEU A 472 -10.70 0.74 -20.69
C LEU A 472 -11.13 2.12 -21.25
N GLN A 473 -10.50 3.21 -20.77
CA GLN A 473 -10.70 4.55 -21.30
C GLN A 473 -10.16 4.68 -22.73
N ASP A 474 -8.95 4.18 -22.99
CA ASP A 474 -8.31 4.26 -24.31
C ASP A 474 -9.12 3.55 -25.39
N TYR A 475 -9.66 2.37 -25.08
CA TYR A 475 -10.57 1.65 -25.97
C TYR A 475 -12.00 2.20 -25.98
N GLY A 476 -12.32 3.15 -25.10
CA GLY A 476 -13.62 3.79 -25.02
C GLY A 476 -14.75 2.87 -24.55
N VAL A 477 -14.44 1.79 -23.82
CA VAL A 477 -15.44 0.85 -23.31
C VAL A 477 -15.96 1.21 -21.92
N ALA A 478 -15.31 2.13 -21.22
CA ALA A 478 -15.73 2.64 -19.92
C ALA A 478 -15.62 4.16 -19.84
N ILE A 479 -16.39 4.75 -18.91
CA ILE A 479 -16.26 6.13 -18.45
C ILE A 479 -15.54 6.13 -17.12
N ILE A 480 -14.49 6.94 -16.98
CA ILE A 480 -13.71 7.08 -15.74
C ILE A 480 -14.30 8.22 -14.92
N VAL A 481 -14.68 7.91 -13.69
CA VAL A 481 -15.31 8.86 -12.75
C VAL A 481 -14.49 8.90 -11.45
N GLY A 482 -14.32 10.07 -10.87
CA GLY A 482 -13.62 10.19 -9.59
C GLY A 482 -12.80 11.45 -9.43
N ASP A 483 -11.66 11.39 -8.74
CA ASP A 483 -10.74 12.52 -8.60
C ASP A 483 -10.18 12.94 -9.96
N GLU A 484 -9.72 14.19 -10.08
CA GLU A 484 -9.19 14.75 -11.33
C GLU A 484 -8.19 13.81 -12.02
N ARG A 485 -7.38 13.11 -11.21
CA ARG A 485 -6.42 12.12 -11.67
C ARG A 485 -6.11 11.08 -10.59
N THR A 486 -5.62 9.94 -11.02
CA THR A 486 -5.12 8.87 -10.17
C THR A 486 -3.69 9.15 -9.69
N PHE A 487 -3.06 8.21 -8.98
CA PHE A 487 -1.77 8.36 -8.30
C PHE A 487 -0.62 8.73 -9.25
N GLY A 488 -0.53 8.08 -10.40
CA GLY A 488 0.50 8.36 -11.40
C GLY A 488 1.71 7.43 -11.38
N LYS A 489 1.57 6.16 -10.97
CA LYS A 489 2.65 5.18 -10.99
C LYS A 489 2.67 4.43 -12.32
N GLY A 490 3.71 4.67 -13.13
CA GLY A 490 3.91 4.05 -14.46
C GLY A 490 5.12 3.13 -14.56
N SER A 491 5.71 2.74 -13.44
CA SER A 491 6.91 1.90 -13.36
C SER A 491 6.58 0.42 -13.12
N ILE A 492 7.42 -0.48 -13.65
CA ILE A 492 7.36 -1.93 -13.48
C ILE A 492 8.47 -2.36 -12.54
N GLN A 493 8.11 -3.15 -11.51
CA GLN A 493 9.08 -3.73 -10.59
C GLN A 493 9.22 -5.25 -10.84
N TYR A 494 10.46 -5.72 -10.79
CA TYR A 494 10.80 -7.11 -10.53
C TYR A 494 10.98 -7.29 -9.02
N GLN A 495 10.50 -8.39 -8.48
CA GLN A 495 10.61 -8.69 -7.06
C GLN A 495 10.91 -10.18 -6.85
N THR A 496 11.67 -10.48 -5.80
CA THR A 496 11.98 -11.84 -5.38
C THR A 496 11.11 -12.32 -4.21
N VAL A 497 10.21 -11.49 -3.72
CA VAL A 497 9.37 -11.76 -2.53
C VAL A 497 8.46 -12.97 -2.73
N THR A 498 7.98 -13.19 -3.95
CA THR A 498 7.11 -14.33 -4.30
C THR A 498 7.86 -15.52 -4.91
N ASP A 499 9.19 -15.43 -5.05
CA ASP A 499 9.99 -16.50 -5.64
C ASP A 499 10.24 -17.58 -4.56
N GLU A 500 9.84 -18.82 -4.86
CA GLU A 500 10.13 -19.96 -3.98
C GLU A 500 11.64 -20.23 -3.96
N GLY A 501 12.22 -20.24 -2.75
CA GLY A 501 13.66 -20.47 -2.56
C GLY A 501 14.56 -19.26 -2.74
N ALA A 502 14.02 -18.04 -2.81
CA ALA A 502 14.83 -16.84 -2.77
C ALA A 502 15.51 -16.65 -1.40
N ASP A 503 16.82 -16.46 -1.41
CA ASP A 503 17.63 -16.17 -0.20
C ASP A 503 17.67 -14.67 0.11
N ILE A 504 17.34 -13.83 -0.87
CA ILE A 504 17.45 -12.36 -0.83
C ILE A 504 16.17 -11.75 -1.35
N PHE A 505 15.60 -10.84 -0.55
CA PHE A 505 14.31 -10.22 -0.86
C PHE A 505 14.47 -8.76 -1.24
N PHE A 506 14.16 -8.45 -2.48
CA PHE A 506 14.15 -7.09 -2.99
C PHE A 506 13.04 -6.87 -4.02
N LYS A 507 12.78 -5.61 -4.26
CA LYS A 507 11.97 -5.09 -5.35
C LYS A 507 12.78 -4.01 -6.05
N VAL A 508 12.90 -4.07 -7.39
CA VAL A 508 13.68 -3.12 -8.19
C VAL A 508 12.92 -2.71 -9.43
N THR A 509 13.01 -1.45 -9.80
CA THR A 509 12.35 -0.91 -10.99
C THR A 509 13.13 -1.29 -12.24
N VAL A 510 12.53 -2.17 -13.06
CA VAL A 510 13.13 -2.75 -14.26
C VAL A 510 12.61 -2.16 -15.56
N GLY A 511 11.48 -1.47 -15.52
CA GLY A 511 10.83 -0.97 -16.72
C GLY A 511 9.77 0.08 -16.45
N LYS A 512 9.20 0.59 -17.54
CA LYS A 512 8.03 1.46 -17.56
C LYS A 512 6.92 0.80 -18.36
N TYR A 513 5.68 1.09 -18.01
CA TYR A 513 4.54 0.62 -18.78
C TYR A 513 3.77 1.76 -19.43
N TYR A 514 3.10 1.40 -20.51
CA TYR A 514 2.25 2.27 -21.31
C TYR A 514 1.00 1.48 -21.69
N THR A 515 -0.09 2.17 -21.97
CA THR A 515 -1.30 1.53 -22.47
C THR A 515 -1.33 1.50 -24.00
N ALA A 516 -2.39 0.95 -24.58
CA ALA A 516 -2.53 0.86 -26.05
C ALA A 516 -2.41 2.21 -26.79
N SER A 517 -2.70 3.32 -26.10
CA SER A 517 -2.52 4.68 -26.64
C SER A 517 -1.06 5.17 -26.66
N GLY A 518 -0.11 4.37 -26.17
CA GLY A 518 1.30 4.77 -26.01
C GLY A 518 1.54 5.73 -24.84
N ARG A 519 0.52 6.09 -24.06
CA ARG A 519 0.64 6.96 -22.89
C ARG A 519 1.09 6.16 -21.67
N THR A 520 1.94 6.74 -20.84
CA THR A 520 2.25 6.25 -19.50
C THR A 520 1.39 6.95 -18.46
N THR A 521 1.13 6.28 -17.35
CA THR A 521 0.51 6.92 -16.17
C THR A 521 1.54 7.60 -15.27
N GLN A 522 2.84 7.40 -15.52
CA GLN A 522 3.92 7.96 -14.68
C GLN A 522 3.76 9.46 -14.49
N ILE A 523 3.66 9.92 -13.23
CA ILE A 523 3.43 11.31 -12.79
C ILE A 523 2.06 11.85 -13.20
N GLU A 524 1.57 11.52 -14.39
CA GLU A 524 0.33 12.12 -14.93
C GLU A 524 -0.94 11.48 -14.39
N GLY A 525 -0.91 10.18 -14.09
CA GLY A 525 -2.10 9.41 -13.70
C GLY A 525 -3.13 9.27 -14.84
N VAL A 526 -4.22 8.61 -14.54
CA VAL A 526 -5.40 8.53 -15.39
C VAL A 526 -6.30 9.73 -15.09
N LYS A 527 -6.67 10.50 -16.11
CA LYS A 527 -7.59 11.63 -15.95
C LYS A 527 -9.04 11.16 -15.99
N ALA A 528 -9.84 11.58 -15.02
CA ALA A 528 -11.27 11.27 -15.02
C ALA A 528 -11.99 11.93 -16.19
N ASP A 529 -12.90 11.19 -16.80
CA ASP A 529 -13.85 11.72 -17.81
C ASP A 529 -14.89 12.63 -17.14
N ILE A 530 -15.33 12.26 -15.94
CA ILE A 530 -16.25 13.04 -15.10
C ILE A 530 -15.64 13.17 -13.71
N VAL A 531 -15.35 14.40 -13.30
CA VAL A 531 -14.72 14.68 -12.00
C VAL A 531 -15.79 14.71 -10.91
N VAL A 532 -15.68 13.75 -9.99
CA VAL A 532 -16.45 13.69 -8.74
C VAL A 532 -15.48 13.52 -7.58
N PRO A 533 -15.06 14.62 -6.95
CA PRO A 533 -13.98 14.60 -5.95
C PRO A 533 -14.25 13.64 -4.80
N THR A 534 -13.24 12.84 -4.43
CA THR A 534 -13.25 11.99 -3.23
C THR A 534 -12.80 12.80 -2.01
N TYR A 535 -12.88 12.19 -0.82
CA TYR A 535 -12.27 12.74 0.38
C TYR A 535 -10.77 13.04 0.20
N TYR A 536 -10.08 12.29 -0.65
CA TYR A 536 -8.66 12.46 -0.93
C TYR A 536 -8.31 13.65 -1.85
N ALA A 537 -9.30 14.22 -2.53
CA ALA A 537 -9.10 15.26 -3.53
C ALA A 537 -8.27 16.48 -3.05
N PRO A 538 -8.38 16.98 -1.79
CA PRO A 538 -7.57 18.10 -1.35
C PRO A 538 -6.10 17.73 -1.09
N TYR A 539 -5.75 16.48 -0.80
CA TYR A 539 -4.43 16.09 -0.33
C TYR A 539 -3.39 15.97 -1.45
N ASN A 540 -2.12 16.20 -1.12
CA ASN A 540 -0.97 16.02 -2.00
C ASN A 540 -0.60 14.53 -2.11
N ILE A 541 -1.44 13.74 -2.76
CA ILE A 541 -1.25 12.32 -3.00
C ILE A 541 -0.90 12.11 -4.47
N GLY A 542 0.13 11.29 -4.71
CA GLY A 542 0.55 10.90 -6.06
C GLY A 542 2.06 10.78 -6.22
N GLU A 543 2.47 10.14 -7.31
CA GLU A 543 3.85 9.89 -7.70
C GLU A 543 4.69 11.17 -7.73
N ARG A 544 4.11 12.28 -8.21
CA ARG A 544 4.78 13.58 -8.33
C ARG A 544 5.24 14.17 -7.00
N TYR A 545 4.69 13.70 -5.89
CA TYR A 545 5.02 14.16 -4.54
C TYR A 545 6.00 13.24 -3.83
N LEU A 546 6.40 12.13 -4.47
CA LEU A 546 7.39 11.21 -3.94
C LEU A 546 8.80 11.71 -4.23
N GLU A 547 9.76 11.23 -3.44
CA GLU A 547 11.16 11.48 -3.70
C GLU A 547 11.67 10.56 -4.81
N TYR A 548 12.45 11.08 -5.74
CA TYR A 548 13.11 10.35 -6.81
C TYR A 548 12.18 9.58 -7.76
N PRO A 549 11.05 10.17 -8.22
CA PRO A 549 10.20 9.52 -9.21
C PRO A 549 10.90 9.46 -10.56
N LEU A 550 10.60 8.42 -11.35
CA LEU A 550 11.06 8.36 -12.74
C LEU A 550 10.33 9.40 -13.60
N SER A 551 11.03 9.92 -14.61
CA SER A 551 10.43 10.84 -15.57
C SER A 551 9.41 10.14 -16.48
N PRO A 552 8.31 10.81 -16.86
CA PRO A 552 7.36 10.29 -17.84
C PRO A 552 7.96 10.37 -19.25
N ASP A 553 7.60 9.41 -20.11
CA ASP A 553 7.87 9.42 -21.55
C ASP A 553 6.67 8.84 -22.31
N ARG A 554 6.78 8.60 -23.61
CA ARG A 554 5.68 8.15 -24.45
C ARG A 554 6.19 7.19 -25.53
N LEU A 555 5.34 6.26 -25.94
CA LEU A 555 5.55 5.36 -27.08
C LEU A 555 4.49 5.61 -28.18
N ASP A 556 4.70 5.01 -29.34
CA ASP A 556 3.70 4.97 -30.39
C ASP A 556 2.47 4.14 -29.95
N PRO A 557 1.26 4.54 -30.36
CA PRO A 557 0.05 3.77 -30.07
C PRO A 557 0.09 2.37 -30.69
N ALA A 558 -0.47 1.39 -29.99
CA ALA A 558 -0.56 -0.02 -30.41
C ALA A 558 -1.99 -0.57 -30.40
N PHE A 559 -2.97 0.25 -30.78
CA PHE A 559 -4.35 -0.24 -31.02
C PHE A 559 -4.39 -1.28 -32.16
N ILE A 560 -3.51 -1.12 -33.15
CA ILE A 560 -3.16 -2.15 -34.12
C ILE A 560 -1.87 -2.78 -33.61
N ASP A 561 -1.96 -4.02 -33.15
CA ASP A 561 -0.81 -4.72 -32.54
C ASP A 561 0.30 -4.92 -33.58
N PRO A 562 1.52 -4.43 -33.34
CA PRO A 562 2.61 -4.54 -34.30
C PRO A 562 3.23 -5.94 -34.36
N LEU A 563 2.96 -6.82 -33.37
CA LEU A 563 3.48 -8.19 -33.27
C LEU A 563 5.01 -8.26 -33.39
N THR A 564 5.74 -7.23 -32.96
CA THR A 564 7.20 -7.13 -33.13
C THR A 564 7.99 -7.92 -32.09
N ASP A 565 7.36 -8.26 -30.99
CA ASP A 565 7.91 -9.05 -29.86
C ASP A 565 7.70 -10.56 -30.01
N LEU A 566 7.07 -11.01 -31.12
CA LEU A 566 6.75 -12.41 -31.36
C LEU A 566 7.70 -13.03 -32.40
N ASP A 567 8.04 -14.29 -32.21
CA ASP A 567 8.71 -15.09 -33.20
C ASP A 567 7.86 -15.30 -34.46
N ALA A 568 8.51 -15.67 -35.59
CA ALA A 568 7.84 -15.75 -36.89
C ALA A 568 6.66 -16.73 -36.93
N LYS A 569 6.73 -17.84 -36.19
CA LYS A 569 5.66 -18.86 -36.13
C LYS A 569 4.44 -18.32 -35.34
N THR A 570 4.69 -17.78 -34.15
CA THR A 570 3.68 -17.19 -33.30
C THR A 570 3.03 -15.98 -34.00
N LYS A 571 3.84 -15.15 -34.67
CA LYS A 571 3.35 -13.99 -35.43
C LYS A 571 2.32 -14.39 -36.51
N ARG A 572 2.58 -15.43 -37.27
CA ARG A 572 1.63 -15.96 -38.29
C ARG A 572 0.33 -16.41 -37.63
N LEU A 573 0.43 -17.17 -36.52
CA LEU A 573 -0.76 -17.61 -35.77
C LEU A 573 -1.60 -16.43 -35.31
N PHE A 574 -0.95 -15.38 -34.81
CA PHE A 574 -1.64 -14.17 -34.34
C PHE A 574 -2.26 -13.38 -35.49
N GLN A 575 -1.61 -13.32 -36.63
CA GLN A 575 -2.19 -12.69 -37.85
C GLN A 575 -3.52 -13.37 -38.25
N ASP A 576 -3.57 -14.70 -38.15
CA ASP A 576 -4.76 -15.47 -38.60
C ASP A 576 -5.87 -15.53 -37.52
N LYS A 577 -5.51 -15.67 -36.24
CA LYS A 577 -6.46 -16.00 -35.16
C LYS A 577 -6.73 -14.87 -34.17
N TYR A 578 -5.86 -13.87 -34.09
CA TYR A 578 -5.96 -12.78 -33.13
C TYR A 578 -6.29 -11.44 -33.79
N MET A 579 -5.57 -11.05 -34.85
CA MET A 579 -5.76 -9.76 -35.53
C MET A 579 -7.18 -9.51 -36.05
N PRO A 580 -7.91 -10.52 -36.60
CA PRO A 580 -9.28 -10.29 -37.07
C PRO A 580 -10.28 -9.90 -35.97
N TYR A 581 -9.96 -10.21 -34.72
CA TYR A 581 -10.82 -9.97 -33.55
C TYR A 581 -10.31 -8.85 -32.65
N LEU A 582 -9.44 -7.97 -33.14
CA LEU A 582 -8.94 -6.84 -32.37
C LEU A 582 -10.08 -5.93 -31.90
N GLN A 583 -9.98 -5.50 -30.65
CA GLN A 583 -10.89 -4.51 -30.07
C GLN A 583 -10.82 -3.20 -30.86
N ARG A 584 -11.93 -2.79 -31.41
CA ARG A 584 -12.06 -1.46 -32.00
C ARG A 584 -12.30 -0.42 -30.93
N VAL A 585 -11.75 0.78 -31.13
CA VAL A 585 -12.02 1.90 -30.24
C VAL A 585 -13.52 2.29 -30.34
N VAL A 586 -14.22 2.23 -29.22
CA VAL A 586 -15.63 2.62 -29.13
C VAL A 586 -15.72 4.13 -29.01
N SER A 587 -16.38 4.77 -29.95
CA SER A 587 -16.51 6.24 -29.95
C SER A 587 -17.80 6.75 -29.32
N PHE A 588 -18.77 5.87 -29.06
CA PHE A 588 -20.13 6.25 -28.61
C PHE A 588 -20.06 7.00 -27.27
N TRP A 589 -19.40 6.47 -26.25
CA TRP A 589 -19.32 7.11 -24.94
C TRP A 589 -18.64 8.47 -25.00
N LYS A 590 -17.61 8.61 -25.85
CA LYS A 590 -16.95 9.90 -26.07
C LYS A 590 -17.89 10.95 -26.69
N LYS A 591 -18.80 10.53 -27.57
CA LYS A 591 -19.79 11.44 -28.21
C LYS A 591 -20.80 11.95 -27.19
N VAL A 592 -21.29 11.08 -26.30
CA VAL A 592 -22.31 11.45 -25.30
C VAL A 592 -21.72 12.00 -24.00
N LEU A 593 -20.40 11.97 -23.82
CA LEU A 593 -19.72 12.46 -22.62
C LEU A 593 -20.09 13.90 -22.21
N PRO A 594 -20.28 14.88 -23.12
CA PRO A 594 -20.73 16.22 -22.74
C PRO A 594 -22.10 16.22 -22.04
N VAL A 595 -23.02 15.34 -22.46
CA VAL A 595 -24.35 15.19 -21.83
C VAL A 595 -24.18 14.58 -20.42
N LEU A 596 -23.41 13.49 -20.30
CA LEU A 596 -23.13 12.85 -19.02
C LEU A 596 -22.49 13.83 -18.01
N ARG A 597 -21.51 14.64 -18.46
CA ARG A 597 -20.89 15.68 -17.63
C ARG A 597 -21.88 16.74 -17.15
N LYS A 598 -22.76 17.22 -18.07
CA LYS A 598 -23.77 18.21 -17.74
C LYS A 598 -24.73 17.68 -16.66
N ASN A 599 -25.25 16.46 -16.88
CA ASN A 599 -26.18 15.83 -15.95
C ASN A 599 -25.53 15.64 -14.56
N SER A 600 -24.34 15.10 -14.52
CA SER A 600 -23.58 14.91 -13.28
C SER A 600 -23.33 16.23 -12.55
N THR A 601 -22.87 17.26 -13.25
CA THR A 601 -22.63 18.58 -12.68
C THR A 601 -23.90 19.16 -12.06
N GLN A 602 -25.06 19.00 -12.72
CA GLN A 602 -26.34 19.50 -12.22
C GLN A 602 -26.79 18.75 -10.94
N ARG A 603 -26.69 17.40 -10.92
CA ARG A 603 -27.03 16.61 -9.74
C ARG A 603 -26.15 16.97 -8.54
N LEU A 604 -24.86 17.03 -8.75
CA LEU A 604 -23.87 17.36 -7.69
C LEU A 604 -24.05 18.79 -7.17
N ALA A 605 -24.36 19.76 -8.03
CA ALA A 605 -24.67 21.14 -7.62
C ALA A 605 -25.94 21.25 -6.75
N GLN A 606 -26.91 20.37 -6.98
CA GLN A 606 -28.17 20.33 -6.24
C GLN A 606 -28.07 19.49 -4.95
N ASN A 607 -26.96 18.75 -4.70
CA ASN A 607 -26.77 17.95 -3.50
C ASN A 607 -26.14 18.78 -2.36
N PRO A 608 -26.91 19.19 -1.31
CA PRO A 608 -26.41 20.08 -0.28
C PRO A 608 -25.28 19.47 0.55
N GLN A 609 -25.32 18.15 0.74
CA GLN A 609 -24.31 17.43 1.55
C GLN A 609 -23.00 17.32 0.77
N PHE A 610 -23.05 17.04 -0.52
CA PHE A 610 -21.88 17.08 -1.40
C PHE A 610 -21.25 18.48 -1.42
N GLN A 611 -22.05 19.52 -1.52
CA GLN A 611 -21.59 20.91 -1.46
C GLN A 611 -20.95 21.26 -0.10
N LYS A 612 -21.46 20.70 0.99
CA LYS A 612 -20.84 20.83 2.32
C LYS A 612 -19.47 20.15 2.37
N MET A 613 -19.35 18.96 1.79
CA MET A 613 -18.07 18.25 1.69
C MET A 613 -17.04 19.07 0.88
N LEU A 614 -17.43 19.66 -0.25
CA LEU A 614 -16.53 20.50 -1.05
C LEU A 614 -16.03 21.72 -0.26
N ARG A 615 -16.90 22.41 0.47
CA ARG A 615 -16.49 23.54 1.33
C ARG A 615 -15.52 23.11 2.43
N HIS A 616 -15.71 21.92 3.00
CA HIS A 616 -14.77 21.37 3.98
C HIS A 616 -13.41 21.07 3.34
N GLN A 617 -13.38 20.54 2.11
CA GLN A 617 -12.15 20.29 1.36
C GLN A 617 -11.37 21.58 1.05
N GLU A 618 -12.06 22.69 0.75
CA GLU A 618 -11.43 23.99 0.56
C GLU A 618 -10.74 24.48 1.85
N GLN A 619 -11.36 24.25 3.02
CA GLN A 619 -10.75 24.56 4.32
C GLN A 619 -9.51 23.70 4.60
N ILE A 620 -9.53 22.42 4.23
CA ILE A 620 -8.37 21.53 4.32
C ILE A 620 -7.24 22.05 3.42
N ARG A 621 -7.52 22.41 2.17
CA ARG A 621 -6.51 22.95 1.24
C ARG A 621 -5.73 24.12 1.83
N GLY A 622 -6.37 25.01 2.58
CA GLY A 622 -5.71 26.10 3.28
C GLY A 622 -4.75 25.68 4.39
N ARG A 623 -4.79 24.42 4.83
CA ARG A 623 -3.91 23.85 5.87
C ARG A 623 -2.83 22.91 5.32
N LEU A 624 -2.91 22.55 4.04
CA LEU A 624 -2.06 21.53 3.42
C LEU A 624 -0.60 21.93 3.27
N GLU A 625 -0.25 23.21 3.34
CA GLU A 625 1.14 23.69 3.36
C GLU A 625 1.94 23.12 4.54
N PHE A 626 1.25 22.57 5.57
CA PHE A 626 1.83 22.04 6.79
C PHE A 626 1.76 20.51 6.90
N LEU A 627 1.17 19.82 5.91
CA LEU A 627 1.09 18.35 5.91
C LEU A 627 2.13 17.74 4.96
N PRO A 628 2.77 16.61 5.35
CA PRO A 628 3.70 15.94 4.46
C PRO A 628 2.98 15.36 3.24
N PRO A 629 3.67 15.22 2.10
CA PRO A 629 3.15 14.54 0.94
C PRO A 629 2.66 13.12 1.28
N ASN A 630 1.59 12.70 0.62
CA ASN A 630 0.96 11.38 0.81
C ASN A 630 0.44 11.08 2.24
N SER A 631 0.30 12.11 3.08
CA SER A 631 -0.42 12.00 4.36
C SER A 631 -1.89 12.39 4.19
N VAL A 632 -2.76 11.74 4.96
CA VAL A 632 -4.21 11.94 4.95
C VAL A 632 -4.72 11.92 6.38
N ASP A 633 -5.60 12.86 6.73
CA ASP A 633 -6.32 12.81 7.99
C ASP A 633 -7.33 11.64 8.01
N GLU A 634 -7.71 11.16 9.19
CA GLU A 634 -8.69 10.08 9.33
C GLU A 634 -10.03 10.48 8.69
N MET A 635 -10.59 9.57 7.86
CA MET A 635 -11.91 9.77 7.27
C MET A 635 -13.00 9.76 8.34
N PRO A 636 -13.98 10.68 8.27
CA PRO A 636 -15.16 10.61 9.12
C PRO A 636 -15.93 9.30 8.88
N ALA A 637 -16.25 8.58 9.94
CA ALA A 637 -16.92 7.27 9.88
C ALA A 637 -18.36 7.28 9.28
N THR A 638 -18.92 8.44 8.98
CA THR A 638 -20.34 8.65 8.61
C THR A 638 -20.55 9.36 7.27
N ALA A 639 -19.57 9.40 6.39
CA ALA A 639 -19.72 10.04 5.08
C ALA A 639 -20.56 9.16 4.13
N ASN A 640 -21.60 9.73 3.50
CA ASN A 640 -22.29 9.11 2.37
C ASN A 640 -21.33 8.92 1.20
N ASP A 641 -21.48 7.84 0.47
CA ASP A 641 -20.64 7.54 -0.70
C ASP A 641 -21.20 8.22 -1.97
N TYR A 642 -21.03 9.56 -2.02
CA TYR A 642 -21.55 10.37 -3.14
C TYR A 642 -20.96 9.98 -4.50
N GLN A 643 -19.72 9.49 -4.55
CA GLN A 643 -19.12 9.04 -5.80
C GLN A 643 -19.79 7.77 -6.31
N MET A 644 -20.07 6.81 -5.43
CA MET A 644 -20.77 5.58 -5.81
C MET A 644 -22.20 5.89 -6.25
N GLU A 645 -22.90 6.75 -5.52
CA GLU A 645 -24.25 7.22 -5.90
C GLU A 645 -24.23 7.87 -7.29
N GLU A 646 -23.29 8.79 -7.52
CA GLU A 646 -23.17 9.48 -8.80
C GLU A 646 -22.71 8.55 -9.92
N ALA A 647 -21.82 7.58 -9.64
CA ALA A 647 -21.43 6.58 -10.62
C ALA A 647 -22.61 5.73 -11.11
N VAL A 648 -23.51 5.34 -10.21
CA VAL A 648 -24.76 4.64 -10.56
C VAL A 648 -25.65 5.54 -11.41
N ASN A 649 -25.80 6.82 -11.05
CA ASN A 649 -26.58 7.78 -11.85
C ASN A 649 -26.01 7.95 -13.27
N ILE A 650 -24.68 7.96 -13.40
CA ILE A 650 -24.02 8.03 -14.70
C ILE A 650 -24.27 6.73 -15.49
N VAL A 651 -24.24 5.56 -14.86
CA VAL A 651 -24.61 4.30 -15.52
C VAL A 651 -26.04 4.33 -16.01
N LEU A 652 -26.96 4.87 -15.21
CA LEU A 652 -28.37 5.07 -15.63
C LEU A 652 -28.48 5.98 -16.86
N ASP A 653 -27.79 7.13 -16.83
CA ASP A 653 -27.74 8.03 -18.00
C ASP A 653 -27.17 7.31 -19.23
N MET A 654 -26.12 6.49 -19.07
CA MET A 654 -25.53 5.70 -20.17
C MET A 654 -26.55 4.70 -20.75
N ILE A 655 -27.29 3.97 -19.90
CA ILE A 655 -28.33 3.03 -20.34
C ILE A 655 -29.41 3.76 -21.19
N TYR A 656 -29.91 4.89 -20.70
CA TYR A 656 -30.94 5.66 -21.44
C TYR A 656 -30.40 6.22 -22.75
N LEU A 657 -29.20 6.77 -22.80
CA LEU A 657 -28.61 7.30 -24.03
C LEU A 657 -28.32 6.20 -25.05
N GLU A 658 -27.91 5.02 -24.62
CA GLU A 658 -27.69 3.88 -25.50
C GLU A 658 -29.03 3.38 -26.10
N GLN A 659 -30.07 3.26 -25.27
CA GLN A 659 -31.42 2.88 -25.74
C GLN A 659 -31.96 3.90 -26.74
N GLN A 660 -31.84 5.19 -26.45
CA GLN A 660 -32.25 6.27 -27.36
C GLN A 660 -31.55 6.19 -28.72
N SER A 661 -30.22 6.02 -28.71
CA SER A 661 -29.43 5.87 -29.93
C SER A 661 -29.81 4.65 -30.75
N ARG A 662 -30.18 3.53 -30.13
CA ARG A 662 -30.67 2.34 -30.83
C ARG A 662 -32.03 2.59 -31.51
N VAL A 663 -32.93 3.28 -30.83
CA VAL A 663 -34.27 3.65 -31.42
C VAL A 663 -34.09 4.58 -32.61
N GLU A 664 -33.25 5.62 -32.48
CA GLU A 664 -32.98 6.55 -33.59
C GLU A 664 -32.36 5.85 -34.79
N SER A 665 -31.43 4.90 -34.55
CA SER A 665 -30.81 4.11 -35.62
C SER A 665 -31.82 3.19 -36.33
N ALA A 666 -32.69 2.53 -35.59
CA ALA A 666 -33.74 1.67 -36.15
C ALA A 666 -34.74 2.48 -37.00
N GLN A 667 -35.15 3.65 -36.52
CA GLN A 667 -36.04 4.55 -37.29
C GLN A 667 -35.37 5.06 -38.57
N ALA A 668 -34.08 5.36 -38.54
CA ALA A 668 -33.35 5.78 -39.74
C ALA A 668 -33.22 4.65 -40.76
N GLU A 669 -33.01 3.40 -40.33
CA GLU A 669 -33.00 2.22 -41.24
C GLU A 669 -34.38 1.95 -41.85
N GLU A 670 -35.46 2.06 -41.09
CA GLU A 670 -36.82 1.93 -41.62
C GLU A 670 -37.15 2.99 -42.68
N GLN A 671 -36.70 4.23 -42.50
CA GLN A 671 -36.87 5.30 -43.47
C GLN A 671 -36.07 5.06 -44.77
N LEU A 672 -34.91 4.43 -44.68
CA LEU A 672 -34.06 4.10 -45.85
C LEU A 672 -34.55 2.87 -46.62
N THR A 673 -35.23 1.92 -45.97
CA THR A 673 -35.75 0.69 -46.56
C THR A 673 -37.17 0.82 -47.05
N GLY A 674 -37.92 1.85 -46.59
CA GLY A 674 -39.33 2.13 -46.98
C GLY A 674 -39.47 3.12 -48.16
N SER A 675 -38.34 3.61 -48.72
CA SER A 675 -38.28 4.40 -49.96
C SER A 675 -37.74 3.55 -51.13
#